data_78d4f0df1f37d9629af96112b05b1f3c
#
_entry.id   78d4f0df1f37d9629af96112b05b1f3c
#
_cell.length_a   1.000
_cell.length_b   1.000
_cell.length_c   1.000
_cell.angle_alpha   90.00
_cell.angle_beta   90.00
_cell.angle_gamma   90.00
#
_symmetry.space_group_name_H-M   'P 1'
#
loop_
_entity.id
_entity.type
_entity.pdbx_description
1 polymer ?
#
loop_
_entity_poly.entity_id
_entity_poly.type
_entity_poly.pdbx_seq_one_letter_code
_entity_poly.pdbx_strand_id
1 'polypeptide(L)'
;MQNKGIVIVTAVLLTLASIFYLSFSAATKYYDSQAAKIKDPIAQQDYKDSVKYLGIYSYQKCLETQIGLGLDLKGGMNVILEVSVPDVLENLADHKVDAAFVKSMKEARAEHEVSQSDFITLFVNAFKKNAPGRHLSEIFATQQLQGKVSPNSSDKEVEKVLRSEVQAAIDNSFLVVRTRIDKFGVVQPNIQKLEGQQGRIMVEMPGINEPERVRKLLQGSANLEFWETYNSDEIIPYLSQLNQREANHRSGAKEEVADSAATDTAAVAAAEKVEAKAKAAFKTKKDAKVDDAAAMADAKKQNPLFSVFQPSGNGALSLVGYASARDTAEVNKIIYSALAKQILPADCRLLWSAKPADGIQAKNIYELHAIKVTTTNGRAPIEGDVVTDAKDQFNNLTGSPEVSMTMNSDGARRWAALTKANVGKAIAIVLDGTVYSAPRVNGEISGCQSSISGNFTIEDTKDLANTLKSGRMPAPAHIVQEEVVGPTLGAQSIQQGFISFIFAFIILMIYMVVMYDFIPGMVANGALLLNLFFTMGIMASFQAALTMPGIAGIVLALGMAVDANVLIYERTKEELKKGLGTKQALSLGYSNAFSAIFDSNLTSIITGIILYVFGTGPIRGFATTLIIGICCSFFTAVFLTRLVYENRLKHDKWTKQNFSTRVSRNFMANKNFAFMSSYKTSFTAFGVVILIMLGSFFVRGLSKGIDFTGGRNYVVVLEKQTEPEQVKEALVPLFKGATVNALALGTDGKTIRISTNYKIESNNPAIDNEVEDILYKGLHGAGLVTQGSVEAFKNPDVRAGGSIVSSTKVGPAVAKDITHGAIISVLFALAAIFVYILVRFRNVAFSVGSTVALAVDATIVIGFFSLLWDVVPFSLEIDQTFIGAILTVIGYSINDKVVVFDRIRENLTLHKKMDLQELFNKSLNETLARTINTSFSTLIVLLCIFCFGGESTRSFSFAMLLGVIFGTLSSIFMAAPVAYLTLGRKIKHDEAALEAVEVK
;
A
#
# COMPACT_ATOMS: atom_id res chain seq x y z
N MET A 1 36.83 29.00 2.49
CA MET A 1 35.72 28.61 3.45
C MET A 1 35.95 29.30 4.78
N GLN A 2 35.07 30.17 5.20
CA GLN A 2 35.15 30.84 6.52
C GLN A 2 34.89 29.87 7.70
N ASN A 3 34.21 28.75 7.49
CA ASN A 3 33.80 27.81 8.56
C ASN A 3 34.22 26.36 8.31
N LYS A 4 35.54 26.12 8.04
CA LYS A 4 36.08 24.75 7.84
C LYS A 4 35.82 23.82 9.03
N GLY A 5 35.84 24.37 10.25
CA GLY A 5 35.62 23.59 11.47
C GLY A 5 34.22 22.95 11.53
N ILE A 6 33.21 23.68 11.13
CA ILE A 6 31.81 23.18 11.13
C ILE A 6 31.69 22.01 10.13
N VAL A 7 32.24 22.13 8.93
CA VAL A 7 32.17 21.05 7.92
C VAL A 7 32.86 19.78 8.42
N ILE A 8 34.04 19.92 9.05
CA ILE A 8 34.77 18.78 9.61
C ILE A 8 33.97 18.12 10.74
N VAL A 9 33.42 18.93 11.66
CA VAL A 9 32.63 18.42 12.80
C VAL A 9 31.40 17.70 12.26
N THR A 10 30.65 18.29 11.32
CA THR A 10 29.48 17.66 10.70
C THR A 10 29.85 16.34 10.00
N ALA A 11 30.96 16.32 9.24
CA ALA A 11 31.39 15.10 8.56
C ALA A 11 31.78 13.99 9.57
N VAL A 12 32.47 14.34 10.65
CA VAL A 12 32.85 13.38 11.72
C VAL A 12 31.62 12.86 12.43
N LEU A 13 30.66 13.72 12.81
CA LEU A 13 29.41 13.32 13.44
C LEU A 13 28.57 12.41 12.54
N LEU A 14 28.41 12.76 11.27
CA LEU A 14 27.72 11.92 10.28
C LEU A 14 28.41 10.57 10.10
N THR A 15 29.74 10.54 10.05
CA THR A 15 30.51 9.30 9.93
C THR A 15 30.30 8.41 11.15
N LEU A 16 30.44 8.97 12.35
CA LEU A 16 30.23 8.22 13.61
C LEU A 16 28.78 7.70 13.73
N ALA A 17 27.80 8.54 13.43
CA ALA A 17 26.40 8.14 13.41
C ALA A 17 26.15 7.03 12.38
N SER A 18 26.66 7.18 11.17
CA SER A 18 26.51 6.15 10.12
C SER A 18 27.16 4.83 10.51
N ILE A 19 28.38 4.85 11.08
CA ILE A 19 29.03 3.64 11.59
C ILE A 19 28.18 3.00 12.69
N PHE A 20 27.70 3.79 13.65
CA PHE A 20 26.92 3.30 14.77
C PHE A 20 25.63 2.62 14.29
N TYR A 21 24.81 3.29 13.49
CA TYR A 21 23.53 2.71 13.04
C TYR A 21 23.70 1.54 12.06
N LEU A 22 24.66 1.59 11.13
CA LEU A 22 24.94 0.49 10.22
C LEU A 22 25.52 -0.73 10.92
N SER A 23 26.19 -0.55 12.07
CA SER A 23 26.73 -1.66 12.85
C SER A 23 25.67 -2.60 13.41
N PHE A 24 24.45 -2.11 13.66
CA PHE A 24 23.32 -2.95 14.07
C PHE A 24 22.94 -3.96 12.98
N SER A 25 22.89 -3.53 11.71
CA SER A 25 22.61 -4.45 10.58
C SER A 25 23.71 -5.53 10.43
N ALA A 26 24.96 -5.16 10.65
CA ALA A 26 26.06 -6.11 10.63
C ALA A 26 26.00 -7.09 11.82
N ALA A 27 25.68 -6.60 13.02
CA ALA A 27 25.50 -7.41 14.21
C ALA A 27 24.35 -8.41 14.08
N THR A 28 23.19 -7.96 13.59
CA THR A 28 22.03 -8.84 13.34
C THR A 28 22.39 -9.98 12.38
N LYS A 29 23.00 -9.65 11.25
CA LYS A 29 23.44 -10.65 10.26
C LYS A 29 24.46 -11.64 10.83
N TYR A 30 25.37 -11.17 11.66
CA TYR A 30 26.33 -12.04 12.34
C TYR A 30 25.64 -13.00 13.30
N TYR A 31 24.73 -12.51 14.16
CA TYR A 31 24.02 -13.34 15.12
C TYR A 31 23.06 -14.33 14.43
N ASP A 32 22.38 -13.93 13.36
CA ASP A 32 21.58 -14.83 12.55
C ASP A 32 22.40 -15.97 11.92
N SER A 33 23.59 -15.64 11.41
CA SER A 33 24.51 -16.64 10.86
C SER A 33 25.03 -17.62 11.92
N GLN A 34 25.22 -17.18 13.16
CA GLN A 34 25.61 -18.07 14.27
C GLN A 34 24.42 -18.92 14.73
N ALA A 35 23.24 -18.32 14.88
CA ALA A 35 22.02 -19.02 15.24
C ALA A 35 21.67 -20.11 14.21
N ALA A 36 21.82 -19.84 12.93
CA ALA A 36 21.57 -20.84 11.87
C ALA A 36 22.45 -22.11 11.92
N LYS A 37 23.58 -22.07 12.66
CA LYS A 37 24.43 -23.25 12.88
C LYS A 37 23.87 -24.18 13.96
N ILE A 38 22.96 -23.69 14.79
CA ILE A 38 22.30 -24.45 15.86
C ILE A 38 21.13 -25.21 15.24
N LYS A 39 21.12 -26.53 15.32
CA LYS A 39 20.08 -27.39 14.72
C LYS A 39 18.79 -27.45 15.52
N ASP A 40 18.85 -27.22 16.82
CA ASP A 40 17.69 -27.28 17.71
C ASP A 40 16.99 -25.90 17.71
N PRO A 41 15.70 -25.80 17.33
CA PRO A 41 14.95 -24.55 17.30
C PRO A 41 14.85 -23.85 18.66
N ILE A 42 14.75 -24.61 19.76
CA ILE A 42 14.67 -24.04 21.12
C ILE A 42 16.00 -23.41 21.51
N ALA A 43 17.10 -24.16 21.33
CA ALA A 43 18.45 -23.63 21.60
C ALA A 43 18.82 -22.46 20.69
N GLN A 44 18.28 -22.40 19.47
CA GLN A 44 18.44 -21.28 18.57
C GLN A 44 17.76 -20.02 19.12
N GLN A 45 16.55 -20.14 19.64
CA GLN A 45 15.82 -19.03 20.26
C GLN A 45 16.51 -18.56 21.53
N ASP A 46 16.90 -19.49 22.42
CA ASP A 46 17.63 -19.18 23.65
C ASP A 46 18.94 -18.44 23.37
N TYR A 47 19.66 -18.83 22.31
CA TYR A 47 20.84 -18.10 21.85
C TYR A 47 20.50 -16.65 21.46
N LYS A 48 19.46 -16.44 20.65
CA LYS A 48 19.03 -15.10 20.22
C LYS A 48 18.62 -14.23 21.41
N ASP A 49 17.96 -14.80 22.39
CA ASP A 49 17.49 -14.07 23.58
C ASP A 49 18.63 -13.74 24.55
N SER A 50 19.70 -14.55 24.56
CA SER A 50 20.86 -14.36 25.45
C SER A 50 21.89 -13.35 24.91
N VAL A 51 21.94 -13.10 23.60
CA VAL A 51 22.98 -12.28 22.96
C VAL A 51 22.77 -10.80 23.21
N LYS A 52 23.87 -10.08 23.56
CA LYS A 52 23.89 -8.63 23.75
C LYS A 52 24.95 -7.97 22.87
N TYR A 53 24.53 -7.12 21.94
CA TYR A 53 25.40 -6.27 21.15
C TYR A 53 25.95 -5.11 21.98
N LEU A 54 27.24 -4.84 21.90
CA LEU A 54 27.97 -3.86 22.74
C LEU A 54 27.75 -4.06 24.27
N GLY A 55 27.34 -5.25 24.71
CA GLY A 55 27.02 -5.56 26.10
C GLY A 55 25.72 -4.95 26.62
N ILE A 56 25.02 -4.13 25.84
CA ILE A 56 23.82 -3.35 26.27
C ILE A 56 22.60 -3.73 25.43
N TYR A 57 22.72 -3.82 24.11
CA TYR A 57 21.60 -3.96 23.20
C TYR A 57 21.25 -5.42 22.98
N SER A 58 20.00 -5.84 23.27
CA SER A 58 19.48 -7.17 22.97
C SER A 58 19.41 -7.42 21.45
N TYR A 59 19.36 -8.70 21.06
CA TYR A 59 19.15 -9.08 19.66
C TYR A 59 17.89 -8.44 19.06
N GLN A 60 16.79 -8.40 19.82
CA GLN A 60 15.56 -7.75 19.38
C GLN A 60 15.76 -6.25 19.12
N LYS A 61 16.54 -5.55 19.97
CA LYS A 61 16.87 -4.15 19.72
C LYS A 61 17.72 -3.96 18.48
N CYS A 62 18.61 -4.90 18.18
CA CYS A 62 19.37 -4.89 16.92
C CYS A 62 18.45 -5.06 15.71
N LEU A 63 17.46 -5.96 15.78
CA LEU A 63 16.45 -6.15 14.75
C LEU A 63 15.60 -4.89 14.50
N GLU A 64 15.24 -4.18 15.56
CA GLU A 64 14.46 -2.93 15.47
C GLU A 64 15.26 -1.76 14.89
N THR A 65 16.58 -1.76 15.07
CA THR A 65 17.44 -0.64 14.70
C THR A 65 18.18 -0.85 13.37
N GLN A 66 18.24 -2.08 12.87
CA GLN A 66 18.84 -2.38 11.55
C GLN A 66 18.10 -1.66 10.43
N ILE A 67 18.70 -1.60 9.24
CA ILE A 67 18.03 -1.09 8.04
C ILE A 67 16.78 -1.94 7.78
N GLY A 68 15.62 -1.30 7.78
CA GLY A 68 14.36 -1.95 7.41
C GLY A 68 14.37 -2.33 5.93
N LEU A 69 13.95 -3.55 5.61
CA LEU A 69 13.68 -3.95 4.23
C LEU A 69 12.18 -3.85 3.99
N GLY A 70 11.78 -3.17 2.92
CA GLY A 70 10.39 -3.06 2.52
C GLY A 70 9.80 -4.39 2.04
N LEU A 71 8.50 -4.36 1.77
CA LEU A 71 7.73 -5.50 1.32
C LEU A 71 8.31 -6.16 0.06
N ASP A 72 8.69 -5.36 -0.91
CA ASP A 72 9.25 -5.82 -2.20
C ASP A 72 10.56 -6.60 -2.05
N LEU A 73 11.27 -6.42 -0.94
CA LEU A 73 12.57 -7.03 -0.70
C LEU A 73 12.50 -8.20 0.28
N LYS A 74 11.70 -8.09 1.35
CA LYS A 74 11.61 -9.13 2.38
C LYS A 74 10.44 -10.07 2.16
N GLY A 75 9.50 -9.71 1.28
CA GLY A 75 8.19 -10.31 1.23
C GLY A 75 7.32 -9.83 2.39
N GLY A 76 6.08 -10.29 2.47
CA GLY A 76 5.15 -9.94 3.53
C GLY A 76 3.84 -9.38 3.00
N MET A 77 3.20 -8.50 3.78
CA MET A 77 1.88 -7.97 3.50
C MET A 77 1.81 -6.47 3.74
N ASN A 78 1.15 -5.75 2.82
CA ASN A 78 0.77 -4.34 2.96
C ASN A 78 -0.74 -4.23 2.83
N VAL A 79 -1.38 -3.51 3.74
CA VAL A 79 -2.84 -3.37 3.80
C VAL A 79 -3.19 -1.91 4.02
N ILE A 80 -4.16 -1.40 3.27
CA ILE A 80 -4.85 -0.15 3.60
C ILE A 80 -6.22 -0.52 4.17
N LEU A 81 -6.40 -0.17 5.44
CA LEU A 81 -7.65 -0.29 6.18
C LEU A 81 -8.43 1.01 6.08
N GLU A 82 -9.72 0.93 5.86
CA GLU A 82 -10.65 2.06 5.95
C GLU A 82 -11.61 1.84 7.11
N VAL A 83 -11.59 2.75 8.08
CA VAL A 83 -12.53 2.76 9.20
C VAL A 83 -13.88 3.23 8.69
N SER A 84 -14.93 2.46 8.93
CA SER A 84 -16.27 2.77 8.44
C SER A 84 -16.89 3.97 9.15
N VAL A 85 -16.78 5.15 8.56
CA VAL A 85 -17.43 6.38 9.06
C VAL A 85 -18.96 6.24 9.14
N PRO A 86 -19.63 5.60 8.17
CA PRO A 86 -21.07 5.30 8.30
C PRO A 86 -21.42 4.57 9.58
N ASP A 87 -20.66 3.54 9.95
CA ASP A 87 -20.94 2.73 11.13
C ASP A 87 -20.63 3.50 12.42
N VAL A 88 -19.63 4.42 12.40
CA VAL A 88 -19.42 5.35 13.51
C VAL A 88 -20.67 6.22 13.72
N LEU A 89 -21.25 6.79 12.66
CA LEU A 89 -22.44 7.63 12.76
C LEU A 89 -23.66 6.83 13.23
N GLU A 90 -23.85 5.59 12.78
CA GLU A 90 -24.90 4.70 13.26
C GLU A 90 -24.75 4.38 14.76
N ASN A 91 -23.53 4.14 15.21
CA ASN A 91 -23.22 3.94 16.62
C ASN A 91 -23.51 5.20 17.46
N LEU A 92 -23.09 6.39 16.97
CA LEU A 92 -23.37 7.65 17.65
C LEU A 92 -24.87 8.01 17.70
N ALA A 93 -25.64 7.55 16.73
CA ALA A 93 -27.10 7.67 16.70
C ALA A 93 -27.81 6.61 17.56
N ASP A 94 -27.07 5.76 18.30
CA ASP A 94 -27.57 4.66 19.12
C ASP A 94 -28.46 3.69 18.32
N HIS A 95 -28.08 3.42 17.04
CA HIS A 95 -28.82 2.56 16.11
C HIS A 95 -30.32 2.92 15.94
N LYS A 96 -30.64 4.21 16.00
CA LYS A 96 -32.03 4.66 15.80
C LYS A 96 -32.57 4.23 14.47
N VAL A 97 -33.76 3.61 14.46
CA VAL A 97 -34.46 3.18 13.26
C VAL A 97 -35.42 4.30 12.79
N ASP A 98 -34.90 5.50 12.61
CA ASP A 98 -35.65 6.62 12.02
C ASP A 98 -35.63 6.51 10.48
N ALA A 99 -36.80 6.56 9.85
CA ALA A 99 -36.92 6.36 8.41
C ALA A 99 -36.12 7.41 7.59
N ALA A 100 -36.08 8.68 8.05
CA ALA A 100 -35.35 9.74 7.39
C ALA A 100 -33.82 9.53 7.57
N PHE A 101 -33.39 9.12 8.76
CA PHE A 101 -32.00 8.79 9.05
C PHE A 101 -31.51 7.63 8.17
N VAL A 102 -32.25 6.50 8.18
CA VAL A 102 -31.87 5.30 7.40
C VAL A 102 -31.83 5.60 5.89
N LYS A 103 -32.83 6.37 5.39
CA LYS A 103 -32.84 6.77 3.97
C LYS A 103 -31.65 7.67 3.64
N SER A 104 -31.35 8.62 4.49
CA SER A 104 -30.22 9.57 4.29
C SER A 104 -28.86 8.86 4.38
N MET A 105 -28.71 7.91 5.27
CA MET A 105 -27.51 7.05 5.36
C MET A 105 -27.31 6.23 4.08
N LYS A 106 -28.41 5.66 3.54
CA LYS A 106 -28.36 4.90 2.30
C LYS A 106 -28.00 5.76 1.09
N GLU A 107 -28.59 6.95 0.96
CA GLU A 107 -28.26 7.90 -0.10
C GLU A 107 -26.81 8.39 0.02
N ALA A 108 -26.36 8.74 1.22
CA ALA A 108 -24.97 9.15 1.47
C ALA A 108 -23.94 8.04 1.18
N ARG A 109 -24.23 6.78 1.52
CA ARG A 109 -23.37 5.63 1.15
C ARG A 109 -23.25 5.47 -0.36
N ALA A 110 -24.37 5.53 -1.09
CA ALA A 110 -24.35 5.43 -2.54
C ALA A 110 -23.63 6.61 -3.23
N GLU A 111 -23.76 7.82 -2.69
CA GLU A 111 -23.08 9.00 -3.19
C GLU A 111 -21.58 8.99 -2.86
N HIS A 112 -21.20 8.48 -1.68
CA HIS A 112 -19.80 8.34 -1.27
C HIS A 112 -19.01 7.36 -2.14
N GLU A 113 -19.65 6.31 -2.68
CA GLU A 113 -19.02 5.40 -3.65
C GLU A 113 -18.64 6.10 -4.97
N VAL A 114 -19.32 7.20 -5.30
CA VAL A 114 -19.14 7.94 -6.56
C VAL A 114 -18.41 9.27 -6.36
N SER A 115 -18.61 9.93 -5.21
CA SER A 115 -18.08 11.26 -4.88
C SER A 115 -16.89 11.16 -3.94
N GLN A 116 -15.92 12.08 -4.08
CA GLN A 116 -14.80 12.25 -3.14
C GLN A 116 -15.14 13.11 -1.92
N SER A 117 -16.40 13.51 -1.81
CA SER A 117 -16.83 14.35 -0.70
C SER A 117 -16.80 13.57 0.61
N ASP A 118 -16.47 14.27 1.69
CA ASP A 118 -16.50 13.74 3.04
C ASP A 118 -17.89 13.17 3.39
N PHE A 119 -17.93 11.95 3.93
CA PHE A 119 -19.16 11.25 4.21
C PHE A 119 -20.12 12.03 5.11
N ILE A 120 -19.60 12.76 6.10
CA ILE A 120 -20.42 13.58 7.01
C ILE A 120 -21.14 14.68 6.23
N THR A 121 -20.45 15.32 5.29
CA THR A 121 -21.03 16.33 4.40
C THR A 121 -22.15 15.76 3.55
N LEU A 122 -21.92 14.59 2.94
CA LEU A 122 -22.93 13.89 2.13
C LEU A 122 -24.15 13.51 2.96
N PHE A 123 -23.92 12.94 4.14
CA PHE A 123 -24.99 12.59 5.07
C PHE A 123 -25.82 13.79 5.50
N VAL A 124 -25.19 14.89 5.92
CA VAL A 124 -25.89 16.12 6.33
C VAL A 124 -26.72 16.69 5.19
N ASN A 125 -26.20 16.70 3.96
CA ASN A 125 -26.93 17.16 2.79
C ASN A 125 -28.11 16.25 2.47
N ALA A 126 -27.91 14.93 2.51
CA ALA A 126 -28.98 13.94 2.31
C ALA A 126 -30.06 14.04 3.40
N PHE A 127 -29.67 14.25 4.66
CA PHE A 127 -30.63 14.41 5.75
C PHE A 127 -31.48 15.67 5.60
N LYS A 128 -30.87 16.81 5.26
CA LYS A 128 -31.62 18.07 4.99
C LYS A 128 -32.61 17.92 3.83
N LYS A 129 -32.24 17.14 2.80
CA LYS A 129 -33.11 16.86 1.66
C LYS A 129 -34.25 15.93 2.03
N ASN A 130 -34.02 14.87 2.83
CA ASN A 130 -34.99 13.85 3.17
C ASN A 130 -35.91 14.22 4.36
N ALA A 131 -35.47 15.16 5.21
CA ALA A 131 -36.21 15.62 6.39
C ALA A 131 -36.18 17.16 6.50
N PRO A 132 -36.81 17.88 5.55
CA PRO A 132 -36.83 19.33 5.59
C PRO A 132 -37.53 19.86 6.86
N GLY A 133 -36.84 20.71 7.62
CA GLY A 133 -37.35 21.28 8.86
C GLY A 133 -37.07 20.48 10.14
N ARG A 134 -36.43 19.30 10.05
CA ARG A 134 -35.92 18.56 11.21
C ARG A 134 -34.46 18.90 11.47
N HIS A 135 -34.07 18.85 12.74
CA HIS A 135 -32.70 19.11 13.17
C HIS A 135 -31.90 17.82 13.43
N LEU A 136 -30.59 17.85 13.13
CA LEU A 136 -29.67 16.75 13.42
C LEU A 136 -29.64 16.38 14.90
N SER A 137 -29.90 17.34 15.80
CA SER A 137 -29.96 17.12 17.25
C SER A 137 -31.05 16.12 17.66
N GLU A 138 -32.14 15.96 16.89
CA GLU A 138 -33.18 14.95 17.16
C GLU A 138 -32.65 13.52 17.04
N ILE A 139 -31.64 13.30 16.17
CA ILE A 139 -31.03 12.00 15.95
C ILE A 139 -29.87 11.80 16.93
N PHE A 140 -29.00 12.83 17.10
CA PHE A 140 -27.72 12.70 17.77
C PHE A 140 -27.72 13.20 19.24
N ALA A 141 -28.84 13.66 19.80
CA ALA A 141 -28.94 13.91 21.25
C ALA A 141 -29.05 12.56 21.99
N THR A 142 -28.00 11.74 21.92
CA THR A 142 -27.93 10.40 22.52
C THR A 142 -27.20 10.44 23.87
N GLN A 143 -27.29 9.36 24.65
CA GLN A 143 -26.55 9.26 25.91
C GLN A 143 -25.02 9.31 25.70
N GLN A 144 -24.53 8.81 24.58
CA GLN A 144 -23.09 8.85 24.23
C GLN A 144 -22.58 10.28 23.97
N LEU A 145 -23.43 11.15 23.44
CA LEU A 145 -23.12 12.54 23.15
C LEU A 145 -23.64 13.52 24.21
N GLN A 146 -24.04 13.02 25.37
CA GLN A 146 -24.52 13.83 26.49
C GLN A 146 -23.45 14.86 26.91
N GLY A 147 -23.85 16.11 27.02
CA GLY A 147 -22.95 17.24 27.30
C GLY A 147 -22.23 17.83 26.08
N LYS A 148 -22.24 17.16 24.91
CA LYS A 148 -21.70 17.67 23.64
C LYS A 148 -22.81 18.09 22.67
N VAL A 149 -23.93 17.36 22.64
CA VAL A 149 -25.10 17.66 21.83
C VAL A 149 -26.30 17.75 22.73
N SER A 150 -27.03 18.86 22.67
CA SER A 150 -28.32 19.06 23.35
C SER A 150 -29.46 19.04 22.31
N PRO A 151 -30.71 18.80 22.71
CA PRO A 151 -31.85 18.85 21.80
C PRO A 151 -32.02 20.18 21.06
N ASN A 152 -31.45 21.27 21.59
CA ASN A 152 -31.52 22.61 21.03
C ASN A 152 -30.25 23.01 20.25
N SER A 153 -29.28 22.08 20.07
CA SER A 153 -28.06 22.36 19.32
C SER A 153 -28.36 22.57 17.84
N SER A 154 -27.69 23.56 17.24
CA SER A 154 -27.80 23.83 15.80
C SER A 154 -27.15 22.71 14.97
N ASP A 155 -27.61 22.53 13.71
CA ASP A 155 -27.04 21.52 12.81
C ASP A 155 -25.53 21.67 12.60
N LYS A 156 -25.02 22.93 12.57
CA LYS A 156 -23.59 23.21 12.45
C LYS A 156 -22.80 22.78 13.69
N GLU A 157 -23.36 22.94 14.88
CA GLU A 157 -22.74 22.47 16.13
C GLU A 157 -22.71 20.95 16.17
N VAL A 158 -23.82 20.31 15.81
CA VAL A 158 -23.90 18.84 15.73
C VAL A 158 -22.91 18.32 14.72
N GLU A 159 -22.84 18.88 13.53
CA GLU A 159 -21.87 18.50 12.49
C GLU A 159 -20.42 18.60 13.01
N LYS A 160 -20.06 19.69 13.72
CA LYS A 160 -18.75 19.87 14.31
C LYS A 160 -18.44 18.79 15.35
N VAL A 161 -19.40 18.45 16.19
CA VAL A 161 -19.26 17.36 17.18
C VAL A 161 -19.09 16.03 16.46
N LEU A 162 -19.91 15.72 15.46
CA LEU A 162 -19.79 14.48 14.70
C LEU A 162 -18.40 14.33 14.05
N ARG A 163 -17.86 15.41 13.44
CA ARG A 163 -16.50 15.40 12.89
C ARG A 163 -15.44 15.12 13.94
N SER A 164 -15.59 15.70 15.13
CA SER A 164 -14.66 15.45 16.26
C SER A 164 -14.74 14.01 16.75
N GLU A 165 -15.94 13.44 16.87
CA GLU A 165 -16.13 12.06 17.34
C GLU A 165 -15.65 11.04 16.31
N VAL A 166 -15.91 11.28 15.02
CA VAL A 166 -15.39 10.44 13.94
C VAL A 166 -13.86 10.47 13.92
N GLN A 167 -13.25 11.65 14.08
CA GLN A 167 -11.81 11.75 14.16
C GLN A 167 -11.25 10.99 15.38
N ALA A 168 -11.88 11.10 16.54
CA ALA A 168 -11.51 10.33 17.73
C ALA A 168 -11.66 8.81 17.52
N ALA A 169 -12.73 8.38 16.83
CA ALA A 169 -12.90 6.97 16.48
C ALA A 169 -11.80 6.44 15.54
N ILE A 170 -11.40 7.23 14.55
CA ILE A 170 -10.27 6.91 13.65
C ILE A 170 -8.96 6.83 14.43
N ASP A 171 -8.71 7.78 15.34
CA ASP A 171 -7.50 7.81 16.16
C ASP A 171 -7.42 6.61 17.11
N ASN A 172 -8.55 6.23 17.71
CA ASN A 172 -8.64 5.04 18.55
C ASN A 172 -8.45 3.75 17.71
N SER A 173 -9.06 3.67 16.54
CA SER A 173 -8.88 2.52 15.63
C SER A 173 -7.42 2.36 15.22
N PHE A 174 -6.73 3.46 14.96
CA PHE A 174 -5.29 3.46 14.68
C PHE A 174 -4.47 2.89 15.86
N LEU A 175 -4.78 3.30 17.10
CA LEU A 175 -4.09 2.79 18.28
C LEU A 175 -4.36 1.29 18.50
N VAL A 176 -5.60 0.84 18.26
CA VAL A 176 -5.96 -0.57 18.36
C VAL A 176 -5.21 -1.40 17.32
N VAL A 177 -5.21 -0.97 16.05
CA VAL A 177 -4.47 -1.64 14.96
C VAL A 177 -2.99 -1.72 15.31
N ARG A 178 -2.38 -0.61 15.74
CA ARG A 178 -0.98 -0.56 16.15
C ARG A 178 -0.69 -1.56 17.28
N THR A 179 -1.52 -1.55 18.32
CA THR A 179 -1.35 -2.45 19.47
C THR A 179 -1.46 -3.92 19.05
N ARG A 180 -2.35 -4.26 18.13
CA ARG A 180 -2.51 -5.62 17.61
C ARG A 180 -1.27 -6.09 16.86
N ILE A 181 -0.75 -5.24 15.98
CA ILE A 181 0.44 -5.56 15.17
C ILE A 181 1.69 -5.67 16.04
N ASP A 182 1.87 -4.75 17.01
CA ASP A 182 2.99 -4.80 17.95
C ASP A 182 2.99 -6.12 18.76
N LYS A 183 1.81 -6.60 19.18
CA LYS A 183 1.66 -7.88 19.92
C LYS A 183 1.76 -9.11 19.01
N PHE A 184 1.45 -8.98 17.73
CA PHE A 184 1.60 -10.06 16.76
C PHE A 184 3.08 -10.41 16.53
N GLY A 185 4.00 -9.52 16.90
CA GLY A 185 5.44 -9.75 16.86
C GLY A 185 6.07 -9.48 15.49
N VAL A 186 5.43 -8.65 14.66
CA VAL A 186 6.02 -8.18 13.40
C VAL A 186 7.23 -7.31 13.69
N VAL A 187 8.33 -7.61 13.03
CA VAL A 187 9.56 -6.82 13.15
C VAL A 187 9.49 -5.61 12.21
N GLN A 188 9.58 -4.42 12.77
CA GLN A 188 9.56 -3.13 12.04
C GLN A 188 8.29 -2.92 11.19
N PRO A 189 7.08 -3.06 11.76
CA PRO A 189 5.88 -2.71 11.02
C PRO A 189 5.85 -1.19 10.78
N ASN A 190 5.37 -0.79 9.59
CA ASN A 190 5.14 0.61 9.29
C ASN A 190 3.64 0.87 9.30
N ILE A 191 3.17 1.62 10.29
CA ILE A 191 1.74 1.92 10.46
C ILE A 191 1.55 3.42 10.40
N GLN A 192 0.78 3.91 9.43
CA GLN A 192 0.59 5.32 9.16
C GLN A 192 -0.86 5.64 8.83
N LYS A 193 -1.34 6.81 9.26
CA LYS A 193 -2.57 7.41 8.73
C LYS A 193 -2.26 8.03 7.38
N LEU A 194 -3.11 7.83 6.40
CA LEU A 194 -2.95 8.46 5.09
C LEU A 194 -3.48 9.89 5.14
N GLU A 195 -2.60 10.86 4.94
CA GLU A 195 -2.97 12.27 4.92
C GLU A 195 -3.86 12.59 3.71
N GLY A 196 -4.91 13.38 3.93
CA GLY A 196 -5.88 13.72 2.89
C GLY A 196 -6.92 12.62 2.59
N GLN A 197 -6.83 11.45 3.22
CA GLN A 197 -7.78 10.33 3.08
C GLN A 197 -8.34 9.96 4.45
N GLN A 198 -9.49 10.54 4.78
CA GLN A 198 -10.09 10.39 6.10
C GLN A 198 -10.43 8.92 6.40
N GLY A 199 -9.97 8.43 7.55
CA GLY A 199 -10.27 7.07 8.03
C GLY A 199 -9.37 5.97 7.47
N ARG A 200 -8.39 6.26 6.61
CA ARG A 200 -7.50 5.24 6.06
C ARG A 200 -6.20 5.10 6.83
N ILE A 201 -5.86 3.85 7.12
CA ILE A 201 -4.66 3.44 7.86
C ILE A 201 -3.88 2.46 6.99
N MET A 202 -2.65 2.80 6.65
CA MET A 202 -1.72 1.91 5.97
C MET A 202 -0.93 1.10 6.99
N VAL A 203 -0.82 -0.20 6.76
CA VAL A 203 -0.13 -1.17 7.61
C VAL A 203 0.78 -2.03 6.74
N GLU A 204 2.08 -1.79 6.79
CA GLU A 204 3.08 -2.62 6.12
C GLU A 204 3.73 -3.55 7.12
N MET A 205 3.79 -4.83 6.80
CA MET A 205 4.28 -5.91 7.65
C MET A 205 5.30 -6.77 6.89
N PRO A 206 6.55 -6.33 6.82
CA PRO A 206 7.59 -7.08 6.12
C PRO A 206 7.91 -8.41 6.80
N GLY A 207 8.02 -9.48 6.01
CA GLY A 207 8.41 -10.81 6.49
C GLY A 207 7.29 -11.62 7.13
N ILE A 208 6.03 -11.26 6.94
CA ILE A 208 4.87 -12.05 7.33
C ILE A 208 4.64 -13.17 6.31
N ASN A 209 4.44 -14.40 6.80
CA ASN A 209 4.18 -15.58 5.98
C ASN A 209 2.72 -16.07 6.06
N GLU A 210 1.89 -15.49 6.95
CA GLU A 210 0.51 -15.90 7.22
C GLU A 210 -0.50 -14.78 6.94
N PRO A 211 -0.75 -14.40 5.68
CA PRO A 211 -1.63 -13.27 5.35
C PRO A 211 -3.07 -13.46 5.84
N GLU A 212 -3.61 -14.68 5.80
CA GLU A 212 -4.97 -14.99 6.27
C GLU A 212 -5.17 -14.67 7.76
N ARG A 213 -4.18 -14.99 8.57
CA ARG A 213 -4.20 -14.73 10.01
C ARG A 213 -4.15 -13.23 10.30
N VAL A 214 -3.34 -12.50 9.53
CA VAL A 214 -3.25 -11.05 9.60
C VAL A 214 -4.55 -10.38 9.17
N ARG A 215 -5.19 -10.82 8.08
CA ARG A 215 -6.50 -10.30 7.65
C ARG A 215 -7.53 -10.41 8.77
N LYS A 216 -7.65 -11.57 9.40
CA LYS A 216 -8.57 -11.78 10.54
C LYS A 216 -8.26 -10.86 11.70
N LEU A 217 -6.97 -10.68 12.03
CA LEU A 217 -6.54 -9.81 13.11
C LEU A 217 -6.86 -8.33 12.85
N LEU A 218 -6.68 -7.87 11.62
CA LEU A 218 -6.87 -6.47 11.23
C LEU A 218 -8.35 -6.09 11.05
N GLN A 219 -9.15 -6.99 10.48
CA GLN A 219 -10.57 -6.75 10.23
C GLN A 219 -11.46 -7.03 11.45
N GLY A 220 -11.02 -7.85 12.39
CA GLY A 220 -11.77 -8.17 13.59
C GLY A 220 -12.03 -6.91 14.42
N SER A 221 -13.29 -6.63 14.72
CA SER A 221 -13.66 -5.49 15.58
C SER A 221 -13.31 -5.74 17.04
N ALA A 222 -13.04 -6.99 17.44
CA ALA A 222 -12.91 -7.47 18.81
C ALA A 222 -14.17 -7.19 19.65
N ASN A 223 -15.33 -7.24 19.02
CA ASN A 223 -16.58 -7.09 19.71
C ASN A 223 -16.92 -8.39 20.44
N LEU A 224 -16.46 -8.50 21.69
CA LEU A 224 -16.74 -9.63 22.55
C LEU A 224 -18.11 -9.45 23.18
N GLU A 225 -18.93 -10.47 23.09
CA GLU A 225 -20.32 -10.48 23.58
C GLU A 225 -20.59 -11.75 24.37
N PHE A 226 -21.27 -11.64 25.50
CA PHE A 226 -21.71 -12.78 26.30
C PHE A 226 -23.23 -12.85 26.23
N TRP A 227 -23.72 -13.96 25.67
CA TRP A 227 -25.11 -14.15 25.39
C TRP A 227 -25.71 -15.32 26.16
N GLU A 228 -26.93 -15.18 26.62
CA GLU A 228 -27.75 -16.30 27.03
C GLU A 228 -28.08 -17.20 25.83
N THR A 229 -28.37 -18.46 26.06
CA THR A 229 -28.67 -19.40 24.99
C THR A 229 -29.99 -20.11 25.19
N TYR A 230 -30.58 -20.52 24.09
CA TYR A 230 -31.63 -21.51 24.08
C TYR A 230 -31.02 -22.91 24.15
N ASN A 231 -31.73 -23.87 24.75
CA ASN A 231 -31.37 -25.28 24.61
C ASN A 231 -31.83 -25.80 23.23
N SER A 232 -31.13 -26.79 22.71
CA SER A 232 -31.42 -27.42 21.42
C SER A 232 -32.87 -27.93 21.36
N ASP A 233 -33.36 -28.51 22.43
CA ASP A 233 -34.69 -29.08 22.54
C ASP A 233 -35.81 -28.02 22.37
N GLU A 234 -35.51 -26.76 22.72
CA GLU A 234 -36.45 -25.65 22.55
C GLU A 234 -36.53 -25.15 21.09
N ILE A 235 -35.47 -25.29 20.30
CA ILE A 235 -35.37 -24.70 18.96
C ILE A 235 -35.57 -25.71 17.82
N ILE A 236 -35.21 -26.99 18.01
CA ILE A 236 -35.34 -28.03 16.98
C ILE A 236 -36.78 -28.17 16.47
N PRO A 237 -37.85 -28.07 17.30
CA PRO A 237 -39.24 -28.09 16.80
C PRO A 237 -39.54 -26.98 15.79
N TYR A 238 -39.03 -25.76 16.03
CA TYR A 238 -39.25 -24.62 15.12
C TYR A 238 -38.49 -24.83 13.81
N LEU A 239 -37.26 -25.40 13.85
CA LEU A 239 -36.53 -25.74 12.62
C LEU A 239 -37.21 -26.86 11.83
N SER A 240 -37.85 -27.82 12.50
CA SER A 240 -38.65 -28.84 11.83
C SER A 240 -39.87 -28.25 11.13
N GLN A 241 -40.59 -27.33 11.78
CA GLN A 241 -41.68 -26.59 11.18
C GLN A 241 -41.22 -25.73 10.01
N LEU A 242 -40.04 -25.05 10.14
CA LEU A 242 -39.45 -24.26 9.08
C LEU A 242 -39.10 -25.13 7.86
N ASN A 243 -38.50 -26.30 8.08
CA ASN A 243 -38.17 -27.24 7.01
C ASN A 243 -39.40 -27.69 6.24
N GLN A 244 -40.51 -27.97 6.96
CA GLN A 244 -41.75 -28.42 6.35
C GLN A 244 -42.44 -27.31 5.54
N ARG A 245 -42.52 -26.08 6.08
CA ARG A 245 -43.06 -24.92 5.34
C ARG A 245 -42.23 -24.55 4.12
N GLU A 246 -40.89 -24.59 4.23
CA GLU A 246 -39.99 -24.35 3.11
C GLU A 246 -40.15 -25.42 2.02
N ALA A 247 -40.37 -26.69 2.40
CA ALA A 247 -40.66 -27.76 1.46
C ALA A 247 -41.98 -27.54 0.72
N ASN A 248 -43.03 -27.12 1.43
CA ASN A 248 -44.34 -26.80 0.85
C ASN A 248 -44.25 -25.58 -0.10
N HIS A 249 -43.50 -24.56 0.29
CA HIS A 249 -43.26 -23.37 -0.54
C HIS A 249 -42.52 -23.72 -1.84
N ARG A 250 -41.53 -24.61 -1.79
CA ARG A 250 -40.75 -25.07 -2.97
C ARG A 250 -41.54 -26.02 -3.85
N SER A 251 -42.55 -26.76 -3.30
CA SER A 251 -43.38 -27.67 -4.04
C SER A 251 -44.63 -27.01 -4.65
N GLY A 252 -44.89 -25.73 -4.37
CA GLY A 252 -46.06 -24.99 -4.92
C GLY A 252 -47.39 -25.40 -4.31
N ALA A 253 -47.45 -26.11 -3.18
CA ALA A 253 -48.64 -26.50 -2.49
C ALA A 253 -49.30 -25.28 -1.80
N LYS A 254 -50.60 -25.07 -1.99
CA LYS A 254 -51.37 -24.01 -1.31
C LYS A 254 -51.42 -24.24 0.19
N GLU A 255 -51.16 -23.21 0.96
CA GLU A 255 -51.27 -23.20 2.43
C GLU A 255 -52.75 -23.44 2.85
N GLU A 256 -53.02 -24.55 3.52
CA GLU A 256 -54.14 -24.66 4.43
C GLU A 256 -53.69 -24.18 5.81
N VAL A 257 -54.29 -23.08 6.27
CA VAL A 257 -54.11 -22.54 7.61
C VAL A 257 -54.80 -23.48 8.60
N ALA A 258 -54.00 -24.35 9.22
CA ALA A 258 -54.50 -25.13 10.37
C ALA A 258 -54.09 -24.43 11.68
N ASP A 259 -55.05 -23.72 12.24
CA ASP A 259 -55.00 -23.21 13.60
C ASP A 259 -55.25 -24.39 14.54
N SER A 260 -54.26 -24.84 15.26
CA SER A 260 -54.48 -25.63 16.47
C SER A 260 -53.24 -25.80 17.35
N ALA A 261 -53.39 -25.33 18.57
CA ALA A 261 -52.61 -25.73 19.72
C ALA A 261 -52.72 -27.27 19.90
N ALA A 262 -51.62 -28.00 19.65
CA ALA A 262 -51.56 -29.43 19.94
C ALA A 262 -50.34 -29.74 20.82
N THR A 263 -50.62 -30.23 21.96
CA THR A 263 -49.94 -30.89 23.05
C THR A 263 -48.54 -31.45 22.76
N ASP A 264 -47.61 -31.18 23.70
CA ASP A 264 -46.16 -31.42 23.73
C ASP A 264 -45.72 -32.88 23.47
N THR A 265 -46.58 -33.89 23.55
CA THR A 265 -46.19 -35.30 23.40
C THR A 265 -46.09 -35.79 21.96
N ALA A 266 -46.75 -35.12 21.00
CA ALA A 266 -46.69 -35.50 19.57
C ALA A 266 -45.44 -34.92 18.87
N ALA A 267 -44.94 -33.81 19.38
CA ALA A 267 -43.76 -33.14 18.85
C ALA A 267 -42.45 -33.93 19.10
N VAL A 268 -42.33 -34.59 20.26
CA VAL A 268 -41.15 -35.41 20.63
C VAL A 268 -41.05 -36.67 19.76
N ALA A 269 -42.19 -37.34 19.49
CA ALA A 269 -42.23 -38.51 18.62
C ALA A 269 -42.00 -38.19 17.13
N ALA A 270 -42.37 -36.97 16.70
CA ALA A 270 -42.08 -36.49 15.35
C ALA A 270 -40.57 -36.14 15.20
N ALA A 271 -39.96 -35.57 16.24
CA ALA A 271 -38.52 -35.23 16.26
C ALA A 271 -37.61 -36.46 16.17
N GLU A 272 -37.91 -37.54 16.90
CA GLU A 272 -37.19 -38.80 16.83
C GLU A 272 -37.29 -39.48 15.45
N LYS A 273 -38.45 -39.42 14.79
CA LYS A 273 -38.60 -39.96 13.43
C LYS A 273 -37.90 -39.10 12.37
N VAL A 274 -37.78 -37.79 12.57
CA VAL A 274 -37.05 -36.89 11.69
C VAL A 274 -35.56 -37.08 11.88
N GLU A 275 -35.09 -37.27 13.12
CA GLU A 275 -33.70 -37.55 13.44
C GLU A 275 -33.22 -38.88 12.81
N ALA A 276 -34.01 -39.91 12.87
CA ALA A 276 -33.74 -41.20 12.24
C ALA A 276 -33.67 -41.12 10.70
N LYS A 277 -34.58 -40.31 10.06
CA LYS A 277 -34.57 -40.05 8.62
C LYS A 277 -33.43 -39.18 8.18
N ALA A 278 -33.04 -38.16 8.97
CA ALA A 278 -31.91 -37.29 8.68
C ALA A 278 -30.56 -38.07 8.79
N LYS A 279 -30.38 -38.92 9.80
CA LYS A 279 -29.24 -39.84 9.94
C LYS A 279 -29.13 -40.82 8.77
N ALA A 280 -30.27 -41.32 8.24
CA ALA A 280 -30.30 -42.18 7.07
C ALA A 280 -29.94 -41.43 5.78
N ALA A 281 -30.43 -40.23 5.59
CA ALA A 281 -30.08 -39.38 4.42
C ALA A 281 -28.59 -38.94 4.40
N PHE A 282 -27.98 -38.71 5.55
CA PHE A 282 -26.56 -38.39 5.67
C PHE A 282 -25.63 -39.61 5.45
N LYS A 283 -26.09 -40.83 5.82
CA LYS A 283 -25.34 -42.05 5.56
C LYS A 283 -25.27 -42.42 4.07
N THR A 284 -26.33 -42.13 3.31
CA THR A 284 -26.39 -42.39 1.86
C THR A 284 -25.43 -41.50 1.05
N LYS A 285 -25.00 -40.39 1.59
CA LYS A 285 -24.04 -39.48 0.94
C LYS A 285 -22.59 -40.01 0.90
N LYS A 286 -22.31 -41.10 1.63
CA LYS A 286 -20.94 -41.65 1.79
C LYS A 286 -20.56 -42.72 0.74
N ASP A 287 -21.54 -43.33 0.07
CA ASP A 287 -21.32 -44.52 -0.80
C ASP A 287 -21.86 -44.38 -2.25
N ALA A 288 -22.37 -43.21 -2.66
CA ALA A 288 -23.08 -43.06 -3.93
C ALA A 288 -22.14 -42.86 -5.15
N LYS A 289 -22.21 -43.79 -6.08
CA LYS A 289 -21.77 -43.65 -7.47
C LYS A 289 -22.87 -42.93 -8.29
N VAL A 290 -22.45 -42.27 -9.33
CA VAL A 290 -23.00 -41.37 -10.35
C VAL A 290 -24.52 -41.39 -10.71
N ASP A 291 -25.34 -42.36 -10.29
CA ASP A 291 -26.78 -42.43 -10.69
C ASP A 291 -27.76 -41.75 -9.70
N ASP A 292 -27.30 -41.09 -8.64
CA ASP A 292 -28.10 -40.56 -7.54
C ASP A 292 -28.44 -39.04 -7.65
N ALA A 293 -28.12 -38.34 -8.71
CA ALA A 293 -28.35 -36.91 -8.82
C ALA A 293 -29.87 -36.56 -8.79
N ALA A 294 -30.72 -37.41 -9.34
CA ALA A 294 -32.15 -37.24 -9.33
C ALA A 294 -32.76 -37.50 -7.94
N ALA A 295 -32.30 -38.56 -7.26
CA ALA A 295 -32.74 -38.90 -5.90
C ALA A 295 -32.28 -37.82 -4.88
N MET A 296 -31.08 -37.22 -5.04
CA MET A 296 -30.63 -36.09 -4.25
C MET A 296 -31.46 -34.81 -4.50
N ALA A 297 -31.87 -34.54 -5.74
CA ALA A 297 -32.71 -33.40 -6.06
C ALA A 297 -34.13 -33.50 -5.44
N ASP A 298 -34.70 -34.69 -5.38
CA ASP A 298 -35.97 -34.93 -4.77
C ASP A 298 -35.92 -34.93 -3.23
N ALA A 299 -34.82 -35.44 -2.64
CA ALA A 299 -34.59 -35.32 -1.20
C ALA A 299 -34.41 -33.86 -0.76
N LYS A 300 -33.78 -33.00 -1.58
CA LYS A 300 -33.68 -31.55 -1.35
C LYS A 300 -35.02 -30.82 -1.47
N LYS A 301 -35.93 -31.28 -2.27
CA LYS A 301 -37.28 -30.73 -2.38
C LYS A 301 -38.16 -31.08 -1.15
N GLN A 302 -38.04 -32.31 -0.67
CA GLN A 302 -38.83 -32.80 0.47
C GLN A 302 -38.29 -32.32 1.83
N ASN A 303 -36.96 -32.14 1.96
CA ASN A 303 -36.32 -31.70 3.20
C ASN A 303 -35.26 -30.64 2.90
N PRO A 304 -35.64 -29.42 2.53
CA PRO A 304 -34.70 -28.40 2.06
C PRO A 304 -33.63 -28.02 3.09
N LEU A 305 -33.98 -27.95 4.38
CA LEU A 305 -33.04 -27.63 5.45
C LEU A 305 -32.25 -28.89 5.87
N PHE A 306 -32.93 -30.00 6.20
CA PHE A 306 -32.24 -31.18 6.76
C PHE A 306 -31.46 -32.03 5.76
N SER A 307 -31.55 -31.72 4.46
CA SER A 307 -30.65 -32.29 3.45
C SER A 307 -29.25 -31.72 3.50
N VAL A 308 -29.03 -30.53 4.07
CA VAL A 308 -27.77 -29.79 4.15
C VAL A 308 -27.38 -29.46 5.60
N PHE A 309 -28.26 -29.67 6.57
CA PHE A 309 -28.09 -29.39 7.99
C PHE A 309 -28.45 -30.62 8.83
N GLN A 310 -27.58 -31.05 9.71
CA GLN A 310 -27.81 -32.17 10.65
C GLN A 310 -28.19 -31.60 12.03
N PRO A 311 -29.38 -31.80 12.53
CA PRO A 311 -29.75 -31.36 13.88
C PRO A 311 -28.93 -32.08 14.94
N SER A 312 -28.69 -31.44 16.07
CA SER A 312 -28.02 -32.01 17.23
C SER A 312 -28.95 -32.98 17.95
N GLY A 313 -28.40 -33.94 18.71
CA GLY A 313 -29.19 -34.87 19.55
C GLY A 313 -29.74 -34.16 20.81
N ASN A 314 -30.71 -34.83 21.47
CA ASN A 314 -31.33 -34.38 22.72
C ASN A 314 -30.29 -34.13 23.81
N GLY A 315 -30.36 -32.97 24.52
CA GLY A 315 -29.48 -32.57 25.59
C GLY A 315 -28.22 -31.84 25.17
N ALA A 316 -28.12 -31.41 23.91
CA ALA A 316 -27.02 -30.62 23.41
C ALA A 316 -27.29 -29.15 23.69
N LEU A 317 -27.16 -28.66 24.90
CA LEU A 317 -27.29 -27.24 25.34
C LEU A 317 -27.63 -26.23 24.21
N SER A 318 -26.76 -25.30 23.90
CA SER A 318 -26.97 -24.28 22.85
C SER A 318 -26.76 -24.76 21.41
N LEU A 319 -26.22 -25.97 21.23
CA LEU A 319 -25.84 -26.53 19.92
C LEU A 319 -27.10 -27.11 19.24
N VAL A 320 -27.54 -26.48 18.17
CA VAL A 320 -28.75 -26.86 17.43
C VAL A 320 -28.44 -27.87 16.33
N GLY A 321 -27.26 -27.84 15.75
CA GLY A 321 -26.84 -28.82 14.75
C GLY A 321 -25.57 -28.43 13.99
N TYR A 322 -25.33 -29.20 12.92
CA TYR A 322 -24.09 -29.15 12.17
C TYR A 322 -24.35 -28.95 10.67
N ALA A 323 -23.45 -28.25 9.98
CA ALA A 323 -23.43 -28.21 8.53
C ALA A 323 -21.98 -28.15 7.98
N SER A 324 -21.78 -28.67 6.77
CA SER A 324 -20.52 -28.51 6.07
C SER A 324 -20.29 -27.04 5.66
N ALA A 325 -19.05 -26.59 5.65
CA ALA A 325 -18.68 -25.25 5.20
C ALA A 325 -19.29 -24.87 3.81
N ARG A 326 -19.44 -25.87 2.93
CA ARG A 326 -20.02 -25.67 1.60
C ARG A 326 -21.53 -25.44 1.62
N ASP A 327 -22.21 -25.97 2.63
CA ASP A 327 -23.66 -25.97 2.75
C ASP A 327 -24.16 -24.81 3.64
N THR A 328 -23.27 -24.13 4.41
CA THR A 328 -23.63 -23.03 5.32
C THR A 328 -24.38 -21.89 4.61
N ALA A 329 -23.99 -21.55 3.38
CA ALA A 329 -24.68 -20.52 2.60
C ALA A 329 -26.11 -20.87 2.24
N GLU A 330 -26.41 -22.17 1.99
CA GLU A 330 -27.77 -22.66 1.71
C GLU A 330 -28.58 -22.72 3.00
N VAL A 331 -27.98 -23.14 4.10
CA VAL A 331 -28.61 -23.10 5.44
C VAL A 331 -28.96 -21.66 5.80
N ASN A 332 -28.06 -20.71 5.62
CA ASN A 332 -28.30 -19.29 5.91
C ASN A 332 -29.48 -18.70 5.12
N LYS A 333 -29.62 -19.05 3.84
CA LYS A 333 -30.77 -18.61 3.04
C LYS A 333 -32.10 -19.06 3.63
N ILE A 334 -32.12 -20.21 4.30
CA ILE A 334 -33.35 -20.75 4.89
C ILE A 334 -33.59 -20.16 6.28
N ILE A 335 -32.59 -20.19 7.17
CA ILE A 335 -32.72 -19.74 8.57
C ILE A 335 -32.86 -18.23 8.74
N TYR A 336 -32.47 -17.44 7.76
CA TYR A 336 -32.65 -15.96 7.73
C TYR A 336 -33.75 -15.51 6.75
N SER A 337 -34.53 -16.44 6.20
CA SER A 337 -35.65 -16.14 5.30
C SER A 337 -36.78 -15.37 6.01
N ALA A 338 -37.67 -14.76 5.23
CA ALA A 338 -38.87 -14.13 5.77
C ALA A 338 -39.77 -15.14 6.49
N LEU A 339 -39.82 -16.39 6.03
CA LEU A 339 -40.54 -17.51 6.67
C LEU A 339 -39.93 -17.85 8.02
N ALA A 340 -38.61 -17.90 8.11
CA ALA A 340 -37.91 -18.19 9.37
C ALA A 340 -38.22 -17.14 10.44
N LYS A 341 -38.29 -15.85 10.07
CA LYS A 341 -38.65 -14.76 10.99
C LYS A 341 -40.06 -14.84 11.54
N GLN A 342 -40.95 -15.55 10.86
CA GLN A 342 -42.33 -15.77 11.34
C GLN A 342 -42.45 -17.00 12.25
N ILE A 343 -41.55 -17.96 12.14
CA ILE A 343 -41.59 -19.26 12.83
C ILE A 343 -40.71 -19.27 14.07
N LEU A 344 -39.47 -18.75 13.93
CA LEU A 344 -38.53 -18.70 15.05
C LEU A 344 -38.98 -17.68 16.09
N PRO A 345 -38.68 -17.90 17.39
CA PRO A 345 -38.91 -16.90 18.41
C PRO A 345 -38.23 -15.56 18.05
N ALA A 346 -38.94 -14.46 18.30
CA ALA A 346 -38.47 -13.12 17.92
C ALA A 346 -37.14 -12.72 18.59
N ASP A 347 -36.85 -13.32 19.73
CA ASP A 347 -35.62 -13.16 20.54
C ASP A 347 -34.56 -14.23 20.25
N CYS A 348 -34.75 -15.09 19.25
CA CYS A 348 -33.79 -16.11 18.84
C CYS A 348 -32.91 -15.63 17.71
N ARG A 349 -31.58 -15.75 17.91
CA ARG A 349 -30.55 -15.51 16.88
C ARG A 349 -29.71 -16.79 16.72
N LEU A 350 -29.56 -17.24 15.50
CA LEU A 350 -28.71 -18.43 15.20
C LEU A 350 -27.34 -17.96 14.71
N LEU A 351 -26.27 -18.46 15.35
CA LEU A 351 -24.89 -18.08 15.02
C LEU A 351 -24.01 -19.33 14.83
N TRP A 352 -23.11 -19.24 13.87
CA TRP A 352 -22.13 -20.32 13.59
C TRP A 352 -20.92 -20.27 14.53
N SER A 353 -20.34 -21.44 14.78
CA SER A 353 -19.05 -21.55 15.47
C SER A 353 -17.92 -20.93 14.65
N ALA A 354 -16.92 -20.33 15.33
CA ALA A 354 -15.73 -19.76 14.70
C ALA A 354 -14.81 -20.84 14.08
N LYS A 355 -14.91 -22.09 14.58
CA LYS A 355 -14.06 -23.22 14.19
C LYS A 355 -14.90 -24.44 13.84
N PRO A 356 -14.34 -25.35 13.03
CA PRO A 356 -14.96 -26.65 12.79
C PRO A 356 -15.10 -27.47 14.08
N ALA A 357 -16.16 -28.27 14.16
CA ALA A 357 -16.43 -29.18 15.28
C ALA A 357 -15.36 -30.27 15.41
N ASP A 358 -15.00 -30.61 16.66
CA ASP A 358 -14.08 -31.67 16.99
C ASP A 358 -14.68 -33.06 16.87
N GLY A 359 -13.80 -34.07 16.63
CA GLY A 359 -14.18 -35.46 16.70
C GLY A 359 -15.00 -36.02 15.53
N ILE A 360 -15.35 -35.17 14.55
CA ILE A 360 -16.05 -35.61 13.34
C ILE A 360 -15.04 -35.89 12.23
N GLN A 361 -15.03 -37.13 11.70
CA GLN A 361 -14.06 -37.60 10.67
C GLN A 361 -14.06 -36.77 9.38
N ALA A 362 -15.08 -35.92 9.14
CA ALA A 362 -15.16 -35.01 8.00
C ALA A 362 -14.58 -33.64 8.37
N LYS A 363 -13.55 -33.21 7.68
CA LYS A 363 -12.97 -31.86 7.81
C LYS A 363 -13.99 -30.80 7.39
N ASN A 364 -14.02 -29.64 8.09
CA ASN A 364 -14.83 -28.46 7.80
C ASN A 364 -16.36 -28.61 8.07
N ILE A 365 -16.75 -29.15 9.20
CA ILE A 365 -18.12 -29.13 9.71
C ILE A 365 -18.22 -28.06 10.81
N TYR A 366 -19.17 -27.13 10.68
CA TYR A 366 -19.39 -26.03 11.62
C TYR A 366 -20.62 -26.28 12.47
N GLU A 367 -20.60 -25.78 13.70
CA GLU A 367 -21.67 -25.85 14.70
C GLU A 367 -22.59 -24.64 14.59
N LEU A 368 -23.90 -24.84 14.67
CA LEU A 368 -24.89 -23.79 14.75
C LEU A 368 -25.45 -23.69 16.17
N HIS A 369 -25.34 -22.52 16.80
CA HIS A 369 -25.80 -22.26 18.16
C HIS A 369 -27.00 -21.33 18.19
N ALA A 370 -27.92 -21.56 19.13
CA ALA A 370 -29.10 -20.72 19.35
C ALA A 370 -28.85 -19.75 20.51
N ILE A 371 -28.79 -18.48 20.17
CA ILE A 371 -28.58 -17.35 21.09
C ILE A 371 -29.92 -16.76 21.46
N LYS A 372 -30.09 -16.38 22.75
CA LYS A 372 -31.26 -15.70 23.25
C LYS A 372 -30.98 -14.22 23.50
N VAL A 373 -31.74 -13.36 22.81
CA VAL A 373 -31.67 -11.91 22.94
C VAL A 373 -32.60 -11.43 24.05
N THR A 374 -32.08 -11.26 25.26
CA THR A 374 -32.88 -10.91 26.46
C THR A 374 -33.03 -9.42 26.69
N THR A 375 -32.24 -8.59 25.98
CA THR A 375 -32.20 -7.14 26.12
C THR A 375 -33.15 -6.45 25.15
N THR A 376 -33.80 -5.38 25.57
CA THR A 376 -34.76 -4.62 24.73
C THR A 376 -34.07 -3.85 23.59
N ASN A 377 -32.78 -3.55 23.71
CA ASN A 377 -31.98 -2.85 22.69
C ASN A 377 -31.28 -3.83 21.72
N GLY A 378 -31.48 -5.15 21.88
CA GLY A 378 -30.86 -6.15 21.03
C GLY A 378 -29.33 -6.32 21.20
N ARG A 379 -28.72 -5.69 22.21
CA ARG A 379 -27.30 -5.82 22.58
C ARG A 379 -27.07 -6.99 23.53
N ALA A 380 -25.87 -7.45 23.63
CA ALA A 380 -25.49 -8.47 24.57
C ALA A 380 -25.68 -7.98 26.02
N PRO A 381 -26.10 -8.87 26.96
CA PRO A 381 -26.15 -8.56 28.38
C PRO A 381 -24.84 -8.04 28.95
N ILE A 382 -23.71 -8.55 28.42
CA ILE A 382 -22.34 -8.11 28.75
C ILE A 382 -21.57 -8.02 27.45
N GLU A 383 -20.92 -6.88 27.24
CA GLU A 383 -19.99 -6.61 26.11
C GLU A 383 -18.53 -6.61 26.59
N GLY A 384 -17.61 -6.65 25.67
CA GLY A 384 -16.15 -6.76 25.93
C GLY A 384 -15.52 -5.51 26.57
N ASP A 385 -16.23 -4.40 26.67
CA ASP A 385 -15.80 -3.17 27.35
C ASP A 385 -15.49 -3.36 28.85
N VAL A 386 -16.05 -4.42 29.45
CA VAL A 386 -15.78 -4.80 30.85
C VAL A 386 -14.47 -5.56 31.02
N VAL A 387 -13.85 -6.07 29.94
CA VAL A 387 -12.60 -6.82 30.00
C VAL A 387 -11.41 -5.87 30.09
N THR A 388 -10.61 -5.99 31.13
CA THR A 388 -9.45 -5.14 31.41
C THR A 388 -8.11 -5.77 31.02
N ASP A 389 -8.01 -7.10 31.10
CA ASP A 389 -6.82 -7.86 30.66
C ASP A 389 -7.22 -9.25 30.18
N ALA A 390 -6.42 -9.81 29.28
CA ALA A 390 -6.57 -11.18 28.80
C ALA A 390 -5.21 -11.83 28.60
N LYS A 391 -5.07 -13.10 28.96
CA LYS A 391 -3.82 -13.88 28.87
C LYS A 391 -4.09 -15.29 28.38
N ASP A 392 -3.23 -15.79 27.53
CA ASP A 392 -3.18 -17.21 27.17
C ASP A 392 -2.59 -18.01 28.33
N GLN A 393 -3.22 -19.11 28.66
CA GLN A 393 -2.76 -20.04 29.71
C GLN A 393 -3.19 -21.46 29.39
N PHE A 394 -2.64 -22.42 30.13
CA PHE A 394 -3.10 -23.81 30.11
C PHE A 394 -4.04 -24.10 31.27
N ASN A 395 -5.12 -24.76 30.97
CA ASN A 395 -6.01 -25.28 32.02
C ASN A 395 -5.29 -26.26 32.91
N ASN A 396 -5.25 -26.00 34.20
CA ASN A 396 -4.51 -26.82 35.15
C ASN A 396 -5.06 -28.24 35.30
N LEU A 397 -6.32 -28.52 34.92
CA LEU A 397 -6.99 -29.81 35.05
C LEU A 397 -6.89 -30.65 33.77
N THR A 398 -7.08 -29.98 32.61
CA THR A 398 -7.16 -30.69 31.33
C THR A 398 -5.88 -30.57 30.51
N GLY A 399 -5.01 -29.60 30.83
CA GLY A 399 -3.80 -29.30 30.05
C GLY A 399 -4.09 -28.63 28.71
N SER A 400 -5.36 -28.29 28.40
CA SER A 400 -5.75 -27.66 27.15
C SER A 400 -5.51 -26.16 27.20
N PRO A 401 -5.16 -25.51 26.05
CA PRO A 401 -5.01 -24.07 25.97
C PRO A 401 -6.34 -23.35 26.23
N GLU A 402 -6.32 -22.28 27.02
CA GLU A 402 -7.48 -21.43 27.30
C GLU A 402 -7.05 -19.96 27.41
N VAL A 403 -7.99 -19.03 27.31
CA VAL A 403 -7.76 -17.60 27.53
C VAL A 403 -8.35 -17.19 28.88
N SER A 404 -7.49 -16.79 29.80
CA SER A 404 -7.91 -16.13 31.05
C SER A 404 -8.22 -14.67 30.77
N MET A 405 -9.37 -14.19 31.21
CA MET A 405 -9.78 -12.79 31.12
C MET A 405 -10.03 -12.21 32.51
N THR A 406 -9.67 -10.94 32.67
CA THR A 406 -9.95 -10.16 33.87
C THR A 406 -10.96 -9.09 33.56
N MET A 407 -12.01 -8.98 34.36
CA MET A 407 -13.08 -7.97 34.20
C MET A 407 -12.92 -6.86 35.24
N ASN A 408 -13.44 -5.68 34.92
CA ASN A 408 -13.60 -4.59 35.89
C ASN A 408 -14.69 -4.93 36.93
N SER A 409 -14.82 -4.14 37.99
CA SER A 409 -15.74 -4.41 39.09
C SER A 409 -17.22 -4.42 38.67
N ASP A 410 -17.61 -3.63 37.67
CA ASP A 410 -18.97 -3.61 37.13
C ASP A 410 -19.24 -4.87 36.29
N GLY A 411 -18.30 -5.23 35.43
CA GLY A 411 -18.35 -6.47 34.65
C GLY A 411 -18.44 -7.71 35.53
N ALA A 412 -17.64 -7.77 36.58
CA ALA A 412 -17.67 -8.90 37.52
C ALA A 412 -19.04 -9.05 38.19
N ARG A 413 -19.69 -7.93 38.59
CA ARG A 413 -21.05 -7.97 39.15
C ARG A 413 -22.11 -8.46 38.16
N ARG A 414 -22.06 -7.94 36.92
CA ARG A 414 -22.97 -8.36 35.84
C ARG A 414 -22.72 -9.83 35.47
N TRP A 415 -21.46 -10.27 35.44
CA TRP A 415 -21.07 -11.64 35.14
C TRP A 415 -21.56 -12.61 36.22
N ALA A 416 -21.42 -12.26 37.49
CA ALA A 416 -21.95 -13.05 38.59
C ALA A 416 -23.49 -13.20 38.47
N ALA A 417 -24.19 -12.12 38.17
CA ALA A 417 -25.65 -12.15 37.99
C ALA A 417 -26.07 -13.00 36.78
N LEU A 418 -25.38 -12.86 35.65
CA LEU A 418 -25.65 -13.63 34.43
C LEU A 418 -25.38 -15.12 34.61
N THR A 419 -24.25 -15.48 35.22
CA THR A 419 -23.89 -16.88 35.48
C THR A 419 -24.81 -17.51 36.51
N LYS A 420 -25.24 -16.78 37.56
CA LYS A 420 -26.23 -17.24 38.53
C LYS A 420 -27.59 -17.57 37.90
N ALA A 421 -28.05 -16.70 36.96
CA ALA A 421 -29.35 -16.90 36.27
C ALA A 421 -29.31 -18.08 35.29
N ASN A 422 -28.14 -18.47 34.83
CA ASN A 422 -27.97 -19.50 33.80
C ASN A 422 -27.23 -20.75 34.28
N VAL A 423 -27.29 -21.07 35.57
CA VAL A 423 -26.70 -22.30 36.10
C VAL A 423 -27.35 -23.53 35.44
N GLY A 424 -26.55 -24.42 34.89
CA GLY A 424 -26.96 -25.61 34.15
C GLY A 424 -27.23 -25.40 32.66
N LYS A 425 -27.26 -24.12 32.18
CA LYS A 425 -27.37 -23.74 30.78
C LYS A 425 -25.99 -23.35 30.24
N ALA A 426 -25.91 -23.11 28.95
CA ALA A 426 -24.72 -22.56 28.34
C ALA A 426 -24.78 -21.03 28.26
N ILE A 427 -23.61 -20.36 28.34
CA ILE A 427 -23.47 -18.97 27.95
C ILE A 427 -22.55 -18.96 26.74
N ALA A 428 -23.03 -18.37 25.64
CA ALA A 428 -22.26 -18.26 24.41
C ALA A 428 -21.32 -17.06 24.50
N ILE A 429 -20.06 -17.30 24.19
CA ILE A 429 -19.01 -16.31 24.05
C ILE A 429 -18.87 -16.05 22.56
N VAL A 430 -19.36 -14.91 22.13
CA VAL A 430 -19.41 -14.50 20.72
C VAL A 430 -18.38 -13.41 20.50
N LEU A 431 -17.62 -13.55 19.45
CA LEU A 431 -16.68 -12.51 18.99
C LEU A 431 -16.96 -12.22 17.52
N ASP A 432 -17.24 -10.97 17.21
CA ASP A 432 -17.55 -10.50 15.86
C ASP A 432 -18.65 -11.34 15.17
N GLY A 433 -19.71 -11.69 15.91
CA GLY A 433 -20.85 -12.41 15.38
C GLY A 433 -20.67 -13.92 15.18
N THR A 434 -19.54 -14.49 15.63
CA THR A 434 -19.28 -15.93 15.60
C THR A 434 -19.10 -16.49 17.01
N VAL A 435 -19.58 -17.72 17.26
CA VAL A 435 -19.48 -18.36 18.56
C VAL A 435 -18.10 -19.00 18.71
N TYR A 436 -17.30 -18.49 19.62
CA TYR A 436 -15.97 -19.05 19.93
C TYR A 436 -16.07 -20.22 20.92
N SER A 437 -16.98 -20.12 21.87
CA SER A 437 -17.24 -21.16 22.87
C SER A 437 -18.62 -20.95 23.48
N ALA A 438 -19.26 -22.02 23.89
CA ALA A 438 -20.54 -22.00 24.61
C ALA A 438 -20.51 -22.95 25.82
N PRO A 439 -19.65 -22.67 26.85
CA PRO A 439 -19.49 -23.55 27.98
C PRO A 439 -20.76 -23.59 28.85
N ARG A 440 -20.98 -24.77 29.48
CA ARG A 440 -22.00 -24.94 30.50
C ARG A 440 -21.60 -24.18 31.76
N VAL A 441 -22.53 -23.44 32.34
CA VAL A 441 -22.36 -22.77 33.64
C VAL A 441 -22.59 -23.75 34.76
N ASN A 442 -21.53 -24.05 35.51
CA ASN A 442 -21.61 -24.99 36.63
C ASN A 442 -22.03 -24.34 37.96
N GLY A 443 -21.92 -23.04 38.07
CA GLY A 443 -22.27 -22.25 39.25
C GLY A 443 -22.04 -20.74 39.05
N GLU A 444 -22.41 -19.93 40.02
CA GLU A 444 -22.17 -18.49 40.04
C GLU A 444 -20.66 -18.21 40.04
N ILE A 445 -20.20 -17.34 39.13
CA ILE A 445 -18.79 -16.90 39.06
C ILE A 445 -18.72 -15.47 39.61
N SER A 446 -18.40 -15.34 40.88
CA SER A 446 -18.36 -14.06 41.60
C SER A 446 -17.02 -13.31 41.53
N GLY A 447 -15.98 -13.90 40.92
CA GLY A 447 -14.65 -13.32 40.75
C GLY A 447 -14.51 -12.40 39.54
N CYS A 448 -13.49 -11.51 39.56
CA CYS A 448 -13.13 -10.68 38.42
C CYS A 448 -12.45 -11.49 37.29
N GLN A 449 -12.09 -12.74 37.52
CA GLN A 449 -11.41 -13.60 36.55
C GLN A 449 -12.36 -14.68 36.04
N SER A 450 -12.30 -14.90 34.72
CA SER A 450 -12.99 -15.98 34.06
C SER A 450 -12.11 -16.52 32.93
N SER A 451 -12.37 -17.76 32.47
CA SER A 451 -11.62 -18.33 31.36
C SER A 451 -12.52 -18.68 30.18
N ILE A 452 -12.01 -18.46 28.97
CA ILE A 452 -12.63 -18.89 27.72
C ILE A 452 -11.95 -20.20 27.33
N SER A 453 -12.65 -21.28 27.49
CA SER A 453 -12.21 -22.63 27.11
C SER A 453 -12.93 -23.09 25.86
N GLY A 454 -12.26 -23.88 25.04
CA GLY A 454 -12.80 -24.42 23.80
C GLY A 454 -11.76 -25.25 23.07
N ASN A 455 -12.05 -25.61 21.84
CA ASN A 455 -11.07 -26.29 20.98
C ASN A 455 -10.06 -25.29 20.40
N PHE A 456 -9.12 -24.85 21.23
CA PHE A 456 -8.09 -23.88 20.84
C PHE A 456 -6.73 -24.54 20.69
N THR A 457 -5.98 -24.09 19.69
CA THR A 457 -4.53 -24.27 19.63
C THR A 457 -3.85 -23.19 20.50
N ILE A 458 -2.57 -23.36 20.80
CA ILE A 458 -1.77 -22.38 21.53
C ILE A 458 -1.75 -21.03 20.80
N GLU A 459 -1.68 -21.07 19.48
CA GLU A 459 -1.69 -19.89 18.62
C GLU A 459 -3.03 -19.15 18.67
N ASP A 460 -4.14 -19.90 18.65
CA ASP A 460 -5.47 -19.32 18.77
C ASP A 460 -5.69 -18.60 20.09
N THR A 461 -5.27 -19.21 21.20
CA THR A 461 -5.40 -18.58 22.53
C THR A 461 -4.55 -17.32 22.63
N LYS A 462 -3.35 -17.33 22.06
CA LYS A 462 -2.48 -16.16 22.00
C LYS A 462 -3.09 -15.04 21.16
N ASP A 463 -3.62 -15.35 19.99
CA ASP A 463 -4.26 -14.36 19.11
C ASP A 463 -5.54 -13.80 19.73
N LEU A 464 -6.37 -14.64 20.33
CA LEU A 464 -7.58 -14.22 21.03
C LEU A 464 -7.24 -13.34 22.23
N ALA A 465 -6.28 -13.74 23.07
CA ALA A 465 -5.82 -12.93 24.20
C ALA A 465 -5.28 -11.56 23.75
N ASN A 466 -4.46 -11.54 22.71
CA ASN A 466 -3.94 -10.30 22.13
C ASN A 466 -5.04 -9.39 21.56
N THR A 467 -6.02 -9.97 20.89
CA THR A 467 -7.18 -9.26 20.32
C THR A 467 -8.01 -8.62 21.45
N LEU A 468 -8.36 -9.38 22.48
CA LEU A 468 -9.11 -8.88 23.63
C LEU A 468 -8.35 -7.80 24.41
N LYS A 469 -7.06 -7.98 24.62
CA LYS A 469 -6.18 -7.03 25.33
C LYS A 469 -5.93 -5.74 24.52
N SER A 470 -6.03 -5.77 23.19
CA SER A 470 -5.88 -4.58 22.36
C SER A 470 -7.12 -3.67 22.36
N GLY A 471 -8.25 -4.19 22.82
CA GLY A 471 -9.52 -3.48 22.91
C GLY A 471 -10.37 -3.52 21.64
N ARG A 472 -11.63 -3.08 21.79
CA ARG A 472 -12.63 -3.01 20.71
C ARG A 472 -12.31 -1.85 19.78
N MET A 473 -12.49 -2.06 18.49
CA MET A 473 -12.51 -0.97 17.52
C MET A 473 -13.85 -0.23 17.59
N PRO A 474 -13.85 1.11 17.58
CA PRO A 474 -15.10 1.91 17.62
C PRO A 474 -16.02 1.65 16.42
N ALA A 475 -15.45 1.29 15.30
CA ALA A 475 -16.16 0.85 14.10
C ALA A 475 -15.36 -0.23 13.37
N PRO A 476 -16.01 -1.08 12.57
CA PRO A 476 -15.35 -2.07 11.75
C PRO A 476 -14.40 -1.38 10.76
N ALA A 477 -13.26 -2.01 10.51
CA ALA A 477 -12.32 -1.59 9.48
C ALA A 477 -12.34 -2.60 8.32
N HIS A 478 -12.38 -2.09 7.11
CA HIS A 478 -12.39 -2.90 5.89
C HIS A 478 -11.08 -2.75 5.14
N ILE A 479 -10.57 -3.86 4.59
CA ILE A 479 -9.40 -3.83 3.71
C ILE A 479 -9.84 -3.31 2.33
N VAL A 480 -9.40 -2.11 1.99
CA VAL A 480 -9.70 -1.46 0.70
C VAL A 480 -8.58 -1.63 -0.32
N GLN A 481 -7.37 -1.90 0.15
CA GLN A 481 -6.23 -2.29 -0.67
C GLN A 481 -5.40 -3.32 0.09
N GLU A 482 -4.91 -4.31 -0.64
CA GLU A 482 -4.05 -5.35 -0.09
C GLU A 482 -2.98 -5.74 -1.10
N GLU A 483 -1.79 -5.99 -0.62
CA GLU A 483 -0.67 -6.48 -1.40
C GLU A 483 0.08 -7.54 -0.58
N VAL A 484 0.24 -8.72 -1.14
CA VAL A 484 0.99 -9.82 -0.53
C VAL A 484 2.11 -10.21 -1.48
N VAL A 485 3.33 -10.26 -0.96
CA VAL A 485 4.55 -10.61 -1.71
C VAL A 485 5.24 -11.77 -1.04
N GLY A 486 5.46 -12.84 -1.78
CA GLY A 486 6.18 -14.01 -1.26
C GLY A 486 7.67 -13.74 -1.00
N PRO A 487 8.27 -14.37 0.03
CA PRO A 487 9.67 -14.14 0.41
C PRO A 487 10.67 -14.44 -0.72
N THR A 488 10.36 -15.41 -1.55
CA THR A 488 11.23 -15.81 -2.66
C THR A 488 11.30 -14.79 -3.77
N LEU A 489 10.20 -14.07 -4.03
CA LEU A 489 10.16 -12.96 -4.97
C LEU A 489 10.99 -11.78 -4.46
N GLY A 490 10.88 -11.48 -3.16
CA GLY A 490 11.70 -10.47 -2.49
C GLY A 490 13.20 -10.76 -2.59
N ALA A 491 13.63 -12.00 -2.34
CA ALA A 491 15.03 -12.39 -2.44
C ALA A 491 15.58 -12.23 -3.87
N GLN A 492 14.80 -12.59 -4.89
CA GLN A 492 15.17 -12.39 -6.30
C GLN A 492 15.30 -10.90 -6.64
N SER A 493 14.38 -10.08 -6.16
CA SER A 493 14.39 -8.63 -6.36
C SER A 493 15.62 -7.98 -5.70
N ILE A 494 15.99 -8.40 -4.49
CA ILE A 494 17.23 -7.96 -3.84
C ILE A 494 18.44 -8.26 -4.72
N GLN A 495 18.56 -9.50 -5.20
CA GLN A 495 19.71 -9.91 -6.02
C GLN A 495 19.81 -9.08 -7.29
N GLN A 496 18.72 -8.90 -8.02
CA GLN A 496 18.68 -8.11 -9.25
C GLN A 496 18.99 -6.64 -8.99
N GLY A 497 18.37 -6.04 -7.95
CA GLY A 497 18.62 -4.67 -7.54
C GLY A 497 20.07 -4.43 -7.15
N PHE A 498 20.68 -5.35 -6.39
CA PHE A 498 22.07 -5.24 -5.96
C PHE A 498 23.05 -5.41 -7.13
N ILE A 499 22.79 -6.31 -8.05
CA ILE A 499 23.59 -6.49 -9.27
C ILE A 499 23.54 -5.21 -10.11
N SER A 500 22.36 -4.67 -10.38
CA SER A 500 22.20 -3.43 -11.16
C SER A 500 22.91 -2.25 -10.52
N PHE A 501 22.83 -2.15 -9.18
CA PHE A 501 23.53 -1.14 -8.40
C PHE A 501 25.04 -1.24 -8.56
N ILE A 502 25.65 -2.43 -8.40
CA ILE A 502 27.10 -2.63 -8.52
C ILE A 502 27.56 -2.26 -9.91
N PHE A 503 26.88 -2.72 -10.97
CA PHE A 503 27.25 -2.40 -12.34
C PHE A 503 27.16 -0.90 -12.61
N ALA A 504 26.08 -0.24 -12.22
CA ALA A 504 25.89 1.20 -12.37
C ALA A 504 27.01 1.97 -11.66
N PHE A 505 27.31 1.57 -10.42
CA PHE A 505 28.32 2.22 -9.59
C PHE A 505 29.74 2.09 -10.19
N ILE A 506 30.13 0.89 -10.63
CA ILE A 506 31.45 0.65 -11.24
C ILE A 506 31.59 1.43 -12.54
N ILE A 507 30.59 1.37 -13.42
CA ILE A 507 30.64 2.07 -14.71
C ILE A 507 30.71 3.58 -14.49
N LEU A 508 29.96 4.12 -13.54
CA LEU A 508 29.99 5.54 -13.19
C LEU A 508 31.34 5.97 -12.65
N MET A 509 31.98 5.16 -11.80
CA MET A 509 33.33 5.42 -11.30
C MET A 509 34.39 5.45 -12.43
N ILE A 510 34.30 4.49 -13.36
CA ILE A 510 35.15 4.44 -14.55
C ILE A 510 34.93 5.69 -15.41
N TYR A 511 33.67 6.04 -15.65
CA TYR A 511 33.29 7.21 -16.43
C TYR A 511 33.89 8.50 -15.89
N MET A 512 33.86 8.72 -14.56
CA MET A 512 34.44 9.91 -13.93
C MET A 512 35.99 9.99 -14.12
N VAL A 513 36.69 8.87 -14.03
CA VAL A 513 38.15 8.83 -14.25
C VAL A 513 38.48 9.08 -15.73
N VAL A 514 37.69 8.48 -16.65
CA VAL A 514 37.89 8.64 -18.10
C VAL A 514 37.65 10.10 -18.54
N MET A 515 36.63 10.77 -17.97
CA MET A 515 36.26 12.13 -18.38
C MET A 515 37.11 13.22 -17.72
N TYR A 516 37.47 13.09 -16.43
CA TYR A 516 38.03 14.19 -15.65
C TYR A 516 39.48 14.00 -15.15
N ASP A 517 40.16 12.96 -15.65
CA ASP A 517 41.51 12.56 -15.22
C ASP A 517 41.50 11.78 -13.89
N PHE A 518 42.61 11.09 -13.60
CA PHE A 518 42.69 10.14 -12.48
C PHE A 518 42.45 10.79 -11.11
N ILE A 519 43.09 11.91 -10.80
CA ILE A 519 42.95 12.54 -9.47
C ILE A 519 41.60 13.18 -9.27
N PRO A 520 41.07 14.03 -10.16
CA PRO A 520 39.72 14.55 -10.03
C PRO A 520 38.65 13.45 -10.04
N GLY A 521 38.81 12.44 -10.90
CA GLY A 521 37.91 11.28 -10.95
C GLY A 521 37.87 10.50 -9.62
N MET A 522 39.07 10.25 -9.01
CA MET A 522 39.15 9.57 -7.71
C MET A 522 38.57 10.40 -6.54
N VAL A 523 38.70 11.72 -6.58
CA VAL A 523 38.04 12.59 -5.56
C VAL A 523 36.54 12.55 -5.69
N ALA A 524 36.01 12.60 -6.92
CA ALA A 524 34.58 12.46 -7.17
C ALA A 524 34.07 11.07 -6.76
N ASN A 525 34.81 10.00 -7.08
CA ASN A 525 34.47 8.63 -6.67
C ASN A 525 34.48 8.47 -5.14
N GLY A 526 35.44 9.12 -4.45
CA GLY A 526 35.42 9.19 -2.98
C GLY A 526 34.20 9.90 -2.42
N ALA A 527 33.76 10.98 -3.07
CA ALA A 527 32.53 11.68 -2.68
C ALA A 527 31.27 10.80 -2.91
N LEU A 528 31.24 10.00 -4.00
CA LEU A 528 30.16 9.05 -4.27
C LEU A 528 30.08 7.95 -3.21
N LEU A 529 31.21 7.37 -2.82
CA LEU A 529 31.27 6.37 -1.75
C LEU A 529 30.78 6.94 -0.42
N LEU A 530 31.22 8.16 -0.08
CA LEU A 530 30.76 8.85 1.13
C LEU A 530 29.27 9.21 1.07
N ASN A 531 28.76 9.60 -0.10
CA ASN A 531 27.34 9.86 -0.30
C ASN A 531 26.51 8.60 -0.02
N LEU A 532 26.88 7.48 -0.62
CA LEU A 532 26.23 6.19 -0.38
C LEU A 532 26.26 5.82 1.12
N PHE A 533 27.45 5.93 1.73
CA PHE A 533 27.64 5.60 3.13
C PHE A 533 26.78 6.46 4.06
N PHE A 534 26.72 7.77 3.83
CA PHE A 534 25.89 8.67 4.62
C PHE A 534 24.40 8.45 4.36
N THR A 535 24.00 8.22 3.10
CA THR A 535 22.59 7.92 2.75
C THR A 535 22.12 6.68 3.48
N MET A 536 22.88 5.58 3.44
CA MET A 536 22.57 4.36 4.15
C MET A 536 22.54 4.55 5.68
N GLY A 537 23.50 5.31 6.22
CA GLY A 537 23.57 5.61 7.66
C GLY A 537 22.40 6.45 8.16
N ILE A 538 21.96 7.46 7.39
CA ILE A 538 20.81 8.30 7.70
C ILE A 538 19.53 7.48 7.60
N MET A 539 19.38 6.66 6.56
CA MET A 539 18.21 5.76 6.43
C MET A 539 18.09 4.81 7.63
N ALA A 540 19.20 4.20 8.05
CA ALA A 540 19.24 3.36 9.24
C ALA A 540 18.86 4.14 10.51
N SER A 541 19.34 5.39 10.65
CA SER A 541 19.04 6.25 11.80
C SER A 541 17.54 6.60 11.90
N PHE A 542 16.89 6.86 10.77
CA PHE A 542 15.45 7.14 10.71
C PHE A 542 14.57 5.89 10.63
N GLN A 543 15.17 4.69 10.66
CA GLN A 543 14.46 3.42 10.49
C GLN A 543 13.62 3.37 9.19
N ALA A 544 14.09 4.06 8.15
CA ALA A 544 13.42 4.10 6.86
C ALA A 544 13.57 2.75 6.14
N ALA A 545 12.45 2.22 5.64
CA ALA A 545 12.45 0.96 4.90
C ALA A 545 13.05 1.15 3.50
N LEU A 546 13.99 0.27 3.14
CA LEU A 546 14.54 0.19 1.79
C LEU A 546 13.60 -0.66 0.94
N THR A 547 13.00 -0.05 -0.09
CA THR A 547 12.11 -0.70 -1.07
C THR A 547 12.83 -0.89 -2.41
N MET A 548 12.27 -1.68 -3.34
CA MET A 548 12.83 -1.83 -4.68
C MET A 548 12.90 -0.49 -5.44
N PRO A 549 11.83 0.33 -5.50
CA PRO A 549 11.95 1.69 -6.01
C PRO A 549 12.92 2.55 -5.18
N GLY A 550 13.06 2.32 -3.87
CA GLY A 550 14.04 3.00 -3.02
C GLY A 550 15.48 2.71 -3.44
N ILE A 551 15.81 1.48 -3.82
CA ILE A 551 17.13 1.14 -4.42
C ILE A 551 17.32 1.93 -5.72
N ALA A 552 16.31 1.96 -6.60
CA ALA A 552 16.38 2.77 -7.81
C ALA A 552 16.56 4.26 -7.50
N GLY A 553 15.94 4.77 -6.43
CA GLY A 553 16.13 6.13 -5.92
C GLY A 553 17.55 6.42 -5.47
N ILE A 554 18.19 5.48 -4.74
CA ILE A 554 19.62 5.60 -4.36
C ILE A 554 20.52 5.64 -5.60
N VAL A 555 20.28 4.72 -6.54
CA VAL A 555 21.09 4.63 -7.78
C VAL A 555 20.92 5.89 -8.63
N LEU A 556 19.72 6.42 -8.72
CA LEU A 556 19.45 7.69 -9.40
C LEU A 556 20.12 8.87 -8.67
N ALA A 557 20.03 8.92 -7.35
CA ALA A 557 20.69 9.94 -6.55
C ALA A 557 22.23 9.91 -6.72
N LEU A 558 22.83 8.73 -6.91
CA LEU A 558 24.25 8.60 -7.26
C LEU A 558 24.56 9.19 -8.65
N GLY A 559 23.69 8.96 -9.63
CA GLY A 559 23.77 9.60 -10.95
C GLY A 559 23.75 11.13 -10.87
N MET A 560 22.83 11.68 -10.06
CA MET A 560 22.75 13.12 -9.80
C MET A 560 23.90 13.65 -8.92
N ALA A 561 24.47 12.82 -8.05
CA ALA A 561 25.61 13.20 -7.22
C ALA A 561 26.86 13.50 -8.03
N VAL A 562 27.04 12.82 -9.17
CA VAL A 562 28.10 13.11 -10.12
C VAL A 562 27.93 14.48 -10.76
N ASP A 563 26.68 14.89 -11.05
CA ASP A 563 26.37 16.15 -11.73
C ASP A 563 26.99 17.38 -11.01
N ALA A 564 26.90 17.43 -9.69
CA ALA A 564 27.50 18.50 -8.91
C ALA A 564 29.03 18.57 -9.10
N ASN A 565 29.72 17.42 -9.12
CA ASN A 565 31.17 17.37 -9.38
C ASN A 565 31.49 17.74 -10.83
N VAL A 566 30.72 17.24 -11.80
CA VAL A 566 30.81 17.60 -13.21
C VAL A 566 30.73 19.12 -13.38
N LEU A 567 29.75 19.77 -12.74
CA LEU A 567 29.60 21.23 -12.80
C LEU A 567 30.81 21.98 -12.29
N ILE A 568 31.32 21.58 -11.12
CA ILE A 568 32.51 22.19 -10.50
C ILE A 568 33.70 22.02 -11.43
N TYR A 569 33.87 20.82 -11.98
CA TYR A 569 35.03 20.53 -12.84
C TYR A 569 34.97 21.25 -14.19
N GLU A 570 33.81 21.32 -14.83
CA GLU A 570 33.65 22.08 -16.08
C GLU A 570 33.88 23.58 -15.86
N ARG A 571 33.37 24.19 -14.78
CA ARG A 571 33.66 25.57 -14.41
C ARG A 571 35.16 25.77 -14.10
N THR A 572 35.78 24.83 -13.43
CA THR A 572 37.24 24.86 -13.18
C THR A 572 38.04 24.79 -14.49
N LYS A 573 37.62 23.97 -15.46
CA LYS A 573 38.20 23.90 -16.80
C LYS A 573 38.08 25.22 -17.57
N GLU A 574 36.93 25.90 -17.47
CA GLU A 574 36.74 27.24 -18.06
C GLU A 574 37.75 28.24 -17.49
N GLU A 575 37.93 28.28 -16.18
CA GLU A 575 38.86 29.19 -15.53
C GLU A 575 40.34 28.84 -15.82
N LEU A 576 40.69 27.56 -15.94
CA LEU A 576 42.03 27.11 -16.39
C LEU A 576 42.30 27.51 -17.83
N LYS A 577 41.32 27.48 -18.74
CA LYS A 577 41.48 27.96 -20.12
C LYS A 577 41.75 29.48 -20.21
N LYS A 578 41.29 30.25 -19.21
CA LYS A 578 41.62 31.70 -19.09
C LYS A 578 43.05 31.97 -18.59
N GLY A 579 43.84 30.91 -18.31
CA GLY A 579 45.23 31.01 -17.87
C GLY A 579 45.42 31.11 -16.36
N LEU A 580 44.37 30.91 -15.55
CA LEU A 580 44.48 30.94 -14.10
C LEU A 580 45.16 29.69 -13.54
N GLY A 581 45.94 29.83 -12.47
CA GLY A 581 46.54 28.70 -11.79
C GLY A 581 45.49 27.78 -11.13
N THR A 582 45.79 26.47 -11.01
CA THR A 582 44.85 25.43 -10.51
C THR A 582 44.17 25.80 -9.20
N LYS A 583 44.91 26.41 -8.24
CA LYS A 583 44.35 26.80 -6.93
C LYS A 583 43.25 27.88 -7.07
N GLN A 584 43.52 28.88 -7.93
CA GLN A 584 42.59 29.99 -8.16
C GLN A 584 41.42 29.55 -9.03
N ALA A 585 41.70 28.80 -10.11
CA ALA A 585 40.67 28.24 -10.99
C ALA A 585 39.67 27.33 -10.24
N LEU A 586 40.16 26.47 -9.35
CA LEU A 586 39.34 25.61 -8.53
C LEU A 586 38.47 26.39 -7.53
N SER A 587 39.04 27.40 -6.86
CA SER A 587 38.30 28.26 -5.93
C SER A 587 37.14 29.00 -6.62
N LEU A 588 37.39 29.53 -7.83
CA LEU A 588 36.35 30.17 -8.67
C LEU A 588 35.37 29.14 -9.19
N GLY A 589 35.84 27.95 -9.60
CA GLY A 589 34.96 26.84 -10.02
C GLY A 589 33.91 26.48 -8.97
N TYR A 590 34.31 26.29 -7.70
CA TYR A 590 33.36 26.05 -6.58
C TYR A 590 32.45 27.24 -6.31
N SER A 591 32.97 28.48 -6.40
CA SER A 591 32.15 29.67 -6.12
C SER A 591 31.07 29.90 -7.20
N ASN A 592 31.47 29.77 -8.47
CA ASN A 592 30.59 30.03 -9.61
C ASN A 592 29.60 28.88 -9.84
N ALA A 593 29.97 27.63 -9.49
CA ALA A 593 29.07 26.49 -9.60
C ALA A 593 28.02 26.39 -8.46
N PHE A 594 28.33 26.98 -7.29
CA PHE A 594 27.51 26.82 -6.07
C PHE A 594 26.03 27.15 -6.26
N SER A 595 25.72 28.30 -6.88
CA SER A 595 24.34 28.73 -7.09
C SER A 595 23.56 27.74 -7.95
N ALA A 596 24.15 27.32 -9.07
CA ALA A 596 23.50 26.37 -9.98
C ALA A 596 23.30 24.98 -9.35
N ILE A 597 24.29 24.49 -8.56
CA ILE A 597 24.18 23.22 -7.83
C ILE A 597 23.08 23.30 -6.77
N PHE A 598 23.00 24.41 -6.02
CA PHE A 598 21.97 24.61 -5.01
C PHE A 598 20.58 24.62 -5.63
N ASP A 599 20.39 25.40 -6.69
CA ASP A 599 19.10 25.53 -7.39
C ASP A 599 18.62 24.19 -7.96
N SER A 600 19.54 23.44 -8.58
CA SER A 600 19.29 22.13 -9.15
C SER A 600 18.84 21.10 -8.09
N ASN A 601 19.59 21.02 -6.99
CA ASN A 601 19.24 20.11 -5.91
C ASN A 601 17.92 20.52 -5.22
N LEU A 602 17.66 21.82 -5.04
CA LEU A 602 16.44 22.31 -4.43
C LEU A 602 15.20 21.98 -5.27
N THR A 603 15.28 22.13 -6.60
CA THR A 603 14.16 21.74 -7.50
C THR A 603 13.87 20.26 -7.44
N SER A 604 14.90 19.42 -7.38
CA SER A 604 14.76 17.97 -7.23
C SER A 604 14.21 17.57 -5.85
N ILE A 605 14.57 18.30 -4.79
CA ILE A 605 14.00 18.10 -3.44
C ILE A 605 12.52 18.51 -3.42
N ILE A 606 12.12 19.61 -4.06
CA ILE A 606 10.71 20.01 -4.17
C ILE A 606 9.88 18.89 -4.79
N THR A 607 10.34 18.35 -5.91
CA THR A 607 9.66 17.18 -6.54
C THR A 607 9.67 15.95 -5.67
N GLY A 608 10.77 15.69 -4.96
CA GLY A 608 10.86 14.61 -3.98
C GLY A 608 9.85 14.76 -2.83
N ILE A 609 9.66 15.98 -2.32
CA ILE A 609 8.65 16.27 -1.29
C ILE A 609 7.24 16.04 -1.82
N ILE A 610 6.95 16.46 -3.05
CA ILE A 610 5.65 16.22 -3.69
C ILE A 610 5.41 14.71 -3.82
N LEU A 611 6.41 13.95 -4.28
CA LEU A 611 6.37 12.50 -4.32
C LEU A 611 6.14 11.86 -2.94
N TYR A 612 6.76 12.39 -1.90
CA TYR A 612 6.58 11.91 -0.54
C TYR A 612 5.16 12.14 -0.01
N VAL A 613 4.58 13.30 -0.29
CA VAL A 613 3.23 13.69 0.17
C VAL A 613 2.15 12.93 -0.59
N PHE A 614 2.24 12.84 -1.91
CA PHE A 614 1.21 12.21 -2.76
C PHE A 614 1.46 10.71 -3.02
N GLY A 615 2.68 10.22 -2.82
CA GLY A 615 3.04 8.81 -3.00
C GLY A 615 2.62 7.95 -1.81
N THR A 616 2.37 6.68 -2.09
CA THR A 616 2.06 5.65 -1.08
C THR A 616 3.11 4.54 -1.13
N GLY A 617 3.25 3.76 -0.05
CA GLY A 617 4.09 2.56 0.03
C GLY A 617 5.47 2.69 -0.65
N PRO A 618 5.72 1.90 -1.69
CA PRO A 618 7.03 1.86 -2.37
C PRO A 618 7.50 3.21 -2.94
N ILE A 619 6.56 4.07 -3.42
CA ILE A 619 6.91 5.39 -3.97
C ILE A 619 7.39 6.34 -2.89
N ARG A 620 6.79 6.29 -1.71
CA ARG A 620 7.25 7.08 -0.55
C ARG A 620 8.67 6.67 -0.15
N GLY A 621 8.97 5.35 -0.20
CA GLY A 621 10.32 4.83 -0.01
C GLY A 621 11.32 5.40 -1.03
N PHE A 622 10.96 5.42 -2.32
CA PHE A 622 11.73 6.05 -3.39
C PHE A 622 11.98 7.54 -3.12
N ALA A 623 10.93 8.30 -2.78
CA ALA A 623 11.03 9.74 -2.50
C ALA A 623 11.97 10.01 -1.31
N THR A 624 11.86 9.20 -0.25
CA THR A 624 12.71 9.32 0.95
C THR A 624 14.18 9.10 0.61
N THR A 625 14.50 8.02 -0.11
CA THR A 625 15.89 7.72 -0.52
C THR A 625 16.45 8.78 -1.45
N LEU A 626 15.61 9.30 -2.36
CA LEU A 626 15.98 10.37 -3.30
C LEU A 626 16.32 11.66 -2.55
N ILE A 627 15.46 12.12 -1.63
CA ILE A 627 15.67 13.35 -0.86
C ILE A 627 16.95 13.25 -0.02
N ILE A 628 17.10 12.15 0.74
CA ILE A 628 18.29 11.91 1.58
C ILE A 628 19.54 11.85 0.71
N GLY A 629 19.49 11.12 -0.43
CA GLY A 629 20.62 10.99 -1.36
C GLY A 629 21.04 12.33 -1.95
N ILE A 630 20.10 13.20 -2.32
CA ILE A 630 20.38 14.55 -2.83
C ILE A 630 21.01 15.44 -1.77
N CYS A 631 20.47 15.43 -0.54
CA CYS A 631 21.05 16.19 0.58
C CYS A 631 22.49 15.74 0.89
N CYS A 632 22.73 14.43 0.93
CA CYS A 632 24.07 13.86 1.13
C CYS A 632 25.00 14.20 -0.03
N SER A 633 24.50 14.14 -1.27
CA SER A 633 25.25 14.51 -2.47
C SER A 633 25.71 15.95 -2.44
N PHE A 634 24.81 16.88 -2.12
CA PHE A 634 25.16 18.29 -1.98
C PHE A 634 26.27 18.49 -0.95
N PHE A 635 26.15 17.84 0.21
CA PHE A 635 27.16 17.93 1.26
C PHE A 635 28.52 17.34 0.82
N THR A 636 28.52 16.16 0.24
CA THR A 636 29.77 15.47 -0.14
C THR A 636 30.45 16.15 -1.32
N ALA A 637 29.71 16.50 -2.38
CA ALA A 637 30.24 17.08 -3.60
C ALA A 637 30.70 18.53 -3.44
N VAL A 638 30.01 19.36 -2.65
CA VAL A 638 30.34 20.78 -2.52
C VAL A 638 31.29 21.04 -1.37
N PHE A 639 31.09 20.41 -0.23
CA PHE A 639 31.87 20.71 0.98
C PHE A 639 33.04 19.76 1.21
N LEU A 640 32.83 18.43 1.11
CA LEU A 640 33.90 17.48 1.41
C LEU A 640 34.97 17.45 0.31
N THR A 641 34.59 17.44 -0.96
CA THR A 641 35.56 17.47 -2.06
C THR A 641 36.38 18.76 -2.02
N ARG A 642 35.72 19.90 -1.73
CA ARG A 642 36.45 21.17 -1.55
C ARG A 642 37.44 21.12 -0.43
N LEU A 643 37.08 20.53 0.72
CA LEU A 643 37.98 20.35 1.85
C LEU A 643 39.23 19.54 1.48
N VAL A 644 39.02 18.44 0.73
CA VAL A 644 40.12 17.58 0.25
C VAL A 644 41.05 18.37 -0.67
N TYR A 645 40.52 19.08 -1.66
CA TYR A 645 41.35 19.89 -2.57
C TYR A 645 42.06 21.02 -1.85
N GLU A 646 41.39 21.80 -1.00
CA GLU A 646 42.01 22.90 -0.25
C GLU A 646 43.12 22.39 0.67
N ASN A 647 42.95 21.20 1.30
CA ASN A 647 44.01 20.60 2.14
C ASN A 647 45.24 20.18 1.33
N ARG A 648 45.03 19.53 0.17
CA ARG A 648 46.13 19.09 -0.71
C ARG A 648 46.88 20.26 -1.35
N LEU A 649 46.15 21.29 -1.84
CA LEU A 649 46.71 22.49 -2.42
C LEU A 649 47.40 23.38 -1.40
N LYS A 650 47.05 23.32 -0.13
CA LYS A 650 47.77 24.00 0.97
C LYS A 650 49.18 23.44 1.19
N HIS A 651 49.38 22.15 0.88
CA HIS A 651 50.65 21.46 1.00
C HIS A 651 51.36 21.35 -0.36
N ASP A 652 51.09 22.24 -1.30
CA ASP A 652 51.66 22.33 -2.67
C ASP A 652 51.56 21.02 -3.48
N LYS A 653 50.55 20.13 -3.11
CA LYS A 653 50.25 18.93 -3.84
C LYS A 653 49.14 19.23 -4.83
N TRP A 654 49.12 18.52 -5.96
CA TRP A 654 48.09 18.66 -6.99
C TRP A 654 47.99 20.04 -7.68
N THR A 655 49.08 20.77 -7.74
CA THR A 655 49.16 22.13 -8.33
C THR A 655 49.05 22.15 -9.86
N LYS A 656 49.28 21.01 -10.53
CA LYS A 656 49.24 20.88 -12.00
C LYS A 656 48.15 19.86 -12.39
N GLN A 657 46.88 20.23 -12.21
CA GLN A 657 45.74 19.37 -12.62
C GLN A 657 45.00 20.00 -13.79
N ASN A 658 44.70 19.20 -14.84
CA ASN A 658 44.04 19.69 -16.06
C ASN A 658 42.57 19.43 -16.09
N PHE A 659 41.99 18.62 -15.19
CA PHE A 659 40.58 18.22 -15.14
C PHE A 659 40.05 17.68 -16.50
N SER A 660 40.92 17.13 -17.33
CA SER A 660 40.58 16.56 -18.63
C SER A 660 41.61 15.50 -19.06
N THR A 661 41.14 14.42 -19.64
CA THR A 661 41.89 13.35 -20.26
C THR A 661 42.16 13.64 -21.75
N ARG A 662 42.89 12.78 -22.41
CA ARG A 662 43.06 12.84 -23.89
C ARG A 662 41.69 12.66 -24.61
N VAL A 663 40.78 11.87 -24.05
CA VAL A 663 39.46 11.61 -24.62
C VAL A 663 38.55 12.83 -24.46
N SER A 664 38.51 13.44 -23.25
CA SER A 664 37.58 14.53 -22.94
C SER A 664 38.06 15.92 -23.34
N ARG A 665 39.38 16.09 -23.66
CA ARG A 665 39.93 17.39 -24.01
C ARG A 665 39.33 18.00 -25.28
N ASN A 666 39.07 17.17 -26.29
CA ASN A 666 38.52 17.58 -27.57
C ASN A 666 36.98 17.34 -27.68
N PHE A 667 36.35 16.84 -26.61
CA PHE A 667 34.91 16.57 -26.62
C PHE A 667 34.16 17.89 -26.74
N MET A 668 33.41 18.06 -27.85
CA MET A 668 32.66 19.28 -28.21
C MET A 668 33.51 20.58 -28.25
N ALA A 669 34.84 20.52 -28.22
CA ALA A 669 35.69 21.69 -28.37
C ALA A 669 35.53 22.27 -29.77
N ASN A 670 35.35 23.61 -29.86
CA ASN A 670 35.26 24.38 -31.11
C ASN A 670 34.08 24.07 -32.04
N LYS A 671 32.99 23.41 -31.54
CA LYS A 671 31.76 23.30 -32.33
C LYS A 671 30.80 24.43 -31.95
N ASN A 672 30.36 25.16 -32.95
CA ASN A 672 29.36 26.23 -32.83
C ASN A 672 28.13 25.82 -33.63
N PHE A 673 27.09 25.37 -32.92
CA PHE A 673 25.80 25.00 -33.52
C PHE A 673 24.86 26.21 -33.56
N ALA A 674 24.15 26.37 -34.66
CA ALA A 674 23.22 27.47 -34.82
C ALA A 674 21.78 27.09 -34.33
N PHE A 675 21.67 26.77 -33.03
CA PHE A 675 20.43 26.29 -32.42
C PHE A 675 19.28 27.29 -32.59
N MET A 676 19.57 28.59 -32.39
CA MET A 676 18.52 29.61 -32.39
C MET A 676 18.09 30.04 -33.81
N SER A 677 18.87 29.75 -34.85
CA SER A 677 18.42 29.99 -36.22
C SER A 677 17.37 28.98 -36.68
N SER A 678 17.39 27.77 -36.10
CA SER A 678 16.51 26.65 -36.47
C SER A 678 15.32 26.46 -35.50
N TYR A 679 14.99 27.45 -34.64
CA TYR A 679 13.95 27.26 -33.62
C TYR A 679 12.57 26.96 -34.21
N LYS A 680 12.23 27.49 -35.41
CA LYS A 680 10.97 27.15 -36.09
C LYS A 680 10.90 25.69 -36.48
N THR A 681 11.99 25.17 -37.03
CA THR A 681 12.11 23.71 -37.38
C THR A 681 12.03 22.86 -36.13
N SER A 682 12.66 23.27 -35.02
CA SER A 682 12.59 22.58 -33.73
C SER A 682 11.16 22.51 -33.21
N PHE A 683 10.42 23.63 -33.23
CA PHE A 683 9.01 23.62 -32.83
C PHE A 683 8.13 22.75 -33.73
N THR A 684 8.40 22.74 -35.06
CA THR A 684 7.70 21.85 -35.97
C THR A 684 7.98 20.38 -35.65
N ALA A 685 9.25 20.02 -35.43
CA ALA A 685 9.64 18.66 -35.09
C ALA A 685 9.01 18.20 -33.76
N PHE A 686 9.13 19.00 -32.70
CA PHE A 686 8.47 18.69 -31.42
C PHE A 686 6.95 18.68 -31.55
N GLY A 687 6.36 19.59 -32.33
CA GLY A 687 4.93 19.63 -32.61
C GLY A 687 4.44 18.37 -33.30
N VAL A 688 5.17 17.84 -34.28
CA VAL A 688 4.86 16.57 -34.94
C VAL A 688 4.96 15.40 -33.94
N VAL A 689 6.02 15.35 -33.13
CA VAL A 689 6.16 14.33 -32.11
C VAL A 689 4.98 14.38 -31.13
N ILE A 690 4.64 15.54 -30.62
CA ILE A 690 3.50 15.72 -29.70
C ILE A 690 2.19 15.28 -30.37
N LEU A 691 1.97 15.64 -31.63
CA LEU A 691 0.76 15.24 -32.37
C LEU A 691 0.68 13.71 -32.54
N ILE A 692 1.80 13.04 -32.82
CA ILE A 692 1.86 11.57 -32.90
C ILE A 692 1.55 10.98 -31.52
N MET A 693 2.14 11.52 -30.44
CA MET A 693 1.94 11.02 -29.10
C MET A 693 0.50 11.22 -28.64
N LEU A 694 -0.09 12.40 -28.85
CA LEU A 694 -1.50 12.66 -28.58
C LEU A 694 -2.43 11.82 -29.45
N GLY A 695 -2.11 11.65 -30.73
CA GLY A 695 -2.83 10.76 -31.64
C GLY A 695 -2.85 9.32 -31.14
N SER A 696 -1.69 8.80 -30.71
CA SER A 696 -1.60 7.48 -30.09
C SER A 696 -2.44 7.38 -28.81
N PHE A 697 -2.38 8.39 -27.97
CA PHE A 697 -3.17 8.44 -26.72
C PHE A 697 -4.69 8.35 -27.01
N PHE A 698 -5.21 9.06 -28.00
CA PHE A 698 -6.64 9.02 -28.34
C PHE A 698 -7.06 7.76 -29.11
N VAL A 699 -6.18 7.16 -29.90
CA VAL A 699 -6.51 5.97 -30.73
C VAL A 699 -6.27 4.68 -29.98
N ARG A 700 -5.11 4.53 -29.30
CA ARG A 700 -4.71 3.29 -28.62
C ARG A 700 -4.98 3.32 -27.12
N GLY A 701 -5.17 4.51 -26.54
CA GLY A 701 -5.32 4.68 -25.09
C GLY A 701 -4.06 4.37 -24.32
N LEU A 702 -4.24 4.08 -23.03
CA LEU A 702 -3.18 3.71 -22.08
C LEU A 702 -3.52 2.35 -21.47
N SER A 703 -2.53 1.50 -21.31
CA SER A 703 -2.66 0.28 -20.50
C SER A 703 -2.66 0.67 -19.03
N LYS A 704 -3.84 0.67 -18.42
CA LYS A 704 -4.02 1.07 -17.01
C LYS A 704 -3.91 -0.15 -16.12
N GLY A 705 -3.04 -0.10 -15.13
CA GLY A 705 -2.95 -1.08 -14.06
C GLY A 705 -4.15 -1.01 -13.10
N ILE A 706 -4.23 -1.98 -12.20
CA ILE A 706 -5.29 -2.06 -11.19
C ILE A 706 -5.30 -0.86 -10.23
N ASP A 707 -4.19 -0.17 -10.05
CA ASP A 707 -4.09 1.07 -9.27
C ASP A 707 -5.01 2.18 -9.79
N PHE A 708 -5.35 2.16 -11.09
CA PHE A 708 -6.20 3.16 -11.75
C PHE A 708 -7.59 2.64 -12.11
N THR A 709 -7.74 1.32 -12.24
CA THR A 709 -9.02 0.70 -12.63
C THR A 709 -9.76 0.04 -11.48
N GLY A 710 -9.05 -0.26 -10.40
CA GLY A 710 -9.46 -1.24 -9.42
C GLY A 710 -9.34 -2.67 -9.98
N GLY A 711 -9.15 -3.64 -9.12
CA GLY A 711 -9.01 -5.04 -9.54
C GLY A 711 -8.11 -5.85 -8.62
N ARG A 712 -7.83 -7.07 -9.09
CA ARG A 712 -6.89 -8.01 -8.46
C ARG A 712 -5.84 -8.42 -9.45
N ASN A 713 -4.58 -8.43 -9.00
CA ASN A 713 -3.45 -9.00 -9.72
C ASN A 713 -2.93 -10.20 -8.95
N TYR A 714 -2.68 -11.28 -9.67
CA TYR A 714 -2.00 -12.47 -9.16
C TYR A 714 -0.75 -12.72 -10.00
N VAL A 715 0.39 -12.82 -9.36
CA VAL A 715 1.62 -13.26 -10.02
C VAL A 715 1.73 -14.76 -9.78
N VAL A 716 1.64 -15.53 -10.84
CA VAL A 716 1.68 -17.00 -10.82
C VAL A 716 2.95 -17.46 -11.52
N VAL A 717 3.69 -18.34 -10.85
CA VAL A 717 4.78 -19.07 -11.50
C VAL A 717 4.19 -20.36 -12.05
N LEU A 718 4.34 -20.60 -13.33
CA LEU A 718 3.88 -21.80 -14.03
C LEU A 718 5.00 -22.85 -14.10
N GLU A 719 4.63 -24.10 -14.27
CA GLU A 719 5.62 -25.18 -14.40
C GLU A 719 6.37 -25.09 -15.74
N LYS A 720 5.65 -24.72 -16.81
CA LYS A 720 6.17 -24.64 -18.17
C LYS A 720 6.16 -23.21 -18.68
N GLN A 721 7.05 -22.92 -19.64
CA GLN A 721 6.95 -21.70 -20.44
C GLN A 721 5.61 -21.67 -21.16
N THR A 722 4.89 -20.55 -21.03
CA THR A 722 3.52 -20.43 -21.54
C THR A 722 3.33 -19.01 -22.09
N GLU A 723 2.67 -18.90 -23.22
CA GLU A 723 2.27 -17.60 -23.76
C GLU A 723 1.09 -17.03 -22.94
N PRO A 724 1.07 -15.72 -22.66
CA PRO A 724 -0.01 -15.08 -21.90
C PRO A 724 -1.40 -15.33 -22.47
N GLU A 725 -1.53 -15.44 -23.79
CA GLU A 725 -2.82 -15.67 -24.43
C GLU A 725 -3.40 -17.05 -24.10
N GLN A 726 -2.56 -18.08 -23.95
CA GLN A 726 -3.02 -19.41 -23.50
C GLN A 726 -3.59 -19.39 -22.08
N VAL A 727 -2.98 -18.59 -21.19
CA VAL A 727 -3.47 -18.39 -19.83
C VAL A 727 -4.83 -17.68 -19.85
N LYS A 728 -4.95 -16.66 -20.70
CA LYS A 728 -6.17 -15.90 -20.85
C LYS A 728 -7.31 -16.75 -21.44
N GLU A 729 -7.05 -17.53 -22.46
CA GLU A 729 -8.03 -18.48 -23.02
C GLU A 729 -8.53 -19.50 -22.00
N ALA A 730 -7.66 -19.99 -21.13
CA ALA A 730 -8.03 -20.93 -20.07
C ALA A 730 -8.91 -20.31 -18.97
N LEU A 731 -8.76 -19.00 -18.72
CA LEU A 731 -9.39 -18.34 -17.58
C LEU A 731 -10.67 -17.54 -17.94
N VAL A 732 -10.72 -16.89 -19.11
CA VAL A 732 -11.87 -16.05 -19.52
C VAL A 732 -13.22 -16.76 -19.39
N PRO A 733 -13.41 -18.03 -19.78
CA PRO A 733 -14.69 -18.71 -19.64
C PRO A 733 -15.17 -18.87 -18.21
N LEU A 734 -14.22 -18.94 -17.25
CA LEU A 734 -14.50 -19.20 -15.83
C LEU A 734 -14.87 -17.92 -15.07
N PHE A 735 -14.44 -16.76 -15.53
CA PHE A 735 -14.69 -15.46 -14.90
C PHE A 735 -15.99 -14.77 -15.30
N LYS A 736 -16.88 -15.47 -16.02
CA LYS A 736 -18.27 -15.06 -16.29
C LYS A 736 -18.45 -13.61 -16.77
N GLY A 737 -17.62 -13.18 -17.73
CA GLY A 737 -17.71 -11.84 -18.33
C GLY A 737 -16.90 -10.74 -17.62
N ALA A 738 -16.19 -11.05 -16.53
CA ALA A 738 -15.20 -10.14 -15.98
C ALA A 738 -13.97 -10.05 -16.89
N THR A 739 -13.28 -8.93 -16.86
CA THR A 739 -12.03 -8.77 -17.62
C THR A 739 -10.94 -9.64 -17.02
N VAL A 740 -10.23 -10.36 -17.88
CA VAL A 740 -9.04 -11.13 -17.52
C VAL A 740 -7.92 -10.73 -18.47
N ASN A 741 -6.84 -10.20 -17.92
CA ASN A 741 -5.63 -9.90 -18.64
C ASN A 741 -4.50 -10.77 -18.12
N ALA A 742 -3.68 -11.30 -19.00
CA ALA A 742 -2.48 -12.04 -18.67
C ALA A 742 -1.27 -11.35 -19.31
N LEU A 743 -0.18 -11.23 -18.55
CA LEU A 743 1.05 -10.60 -18.99
C LEU A 743 2.25 -11.40 -18.50
N ALA A 744 3.18 -11.73 -19.39
CA ALA A 744 4.42 -12.37 -18.98
C ALA A 744 5.30 -11.40 -18.20
N LEU A 745 5.83 -11.87 -17.08
CA LEU A 745 6.81 -11.17 -16.26
C LEU A 745 8.17 -11.88 -16.42
N GLY A 746 9.15 -11.13 -16.90
CA GLY A 746 10.48 -11.69 -17.14
C GLY A 746 10.64 -12.42 -18.49
N THR A 747 11.85 -12.90 -18.72
CA THR A 747 12.25 -13.59 -19.96
C THR A 747 12.15 -15.11 -19.85
N ASP A 748 11.76 -15.62 -18.68
CA ASP A 748 11.65 -17.05 -18.42
C ASP A 748 10.38 -17.68 -19.01
N GLY A 749 9.37 -16.86 -19.35
CA GLY A 749 8.07 -17.28 -19.86
C GLY A 749 7.27 -18.16 -18.90
N LYS A 750 7.72 -18.26 -17.64
CA LYS A 750 7.07 -19.06 -16.60
C LYS A 750 6.29 -18.20 -15.60
N THR A 751 6.69 -16.96 -15.43
CA THR A 751 6.04 -16.04 -14.49
C THR A 751 5.03 -15.20 -15.22
N ILE A 752 3.75 -15.30 -14.85
CA ILE A 752 2.66 -14.57 -15.50
C ILE A 752 1.87 -13.79 -14.45
N ARG A 753 1.63 -12.51 -14.75
CA ARG A 753 0.68 -11.67 -14.01
C ARG A 753 -0.70 -11.85 -14.61
N ILE A 754 -1.67 -12.19 -13.78
CA ILE A 754 -3.08 -12.33 -14.14
C ILE A 754 -3.86 -11.25 -13.42
N SER A 755 -4.53 -10.38 -14.17
CA SER A 755 -5.32 -9.26 -13.67
C SER A 755 -6.80 -9.50 -13.93
N THR A 756 -7.67 -9.25 -12.93
CA THR A 756 -9.12 -9.38 -13.09
C THR A 756 -9.88 -8.36 -12.23
N ASN A 757 -11.02 -7.91 -12.71
CA ASN A 757 -11.98 -7.07 -11.99
C ASN A 757 -13.18 -7.85 -11.42
N TYR A 758 -13.10 -9.18 -11.36
CA TYR A 758 -14.21 -10.04 -10.91
C TYR A 758 -14.72 -9.65 -9.52
N LYS A 759 -16.00 -9.27 -9.42
CA LYS A 759 -16.71 -8.88 -8.19
C LYS A 759 -15.89 -7.91 -7.29
N ILE A 760 -15.15 -6.97 -7.86
CA ILE A 760 -14.27 -6.07 -7.09
C ILE A 760 -15.05 -5.08 -6.24
N GLU A 761 -16.31 -4.81 -6.57
CA GLU A 761 -17.19 -3.91 -5.82
C GLU A 761 -17.64 -4.50 -4.47
N SER A 762 -17.50 -5.81 -4.29
CA SER A 762 -17.90 -6.48 -3.07
C SER A 762 -16.73 -6.62 -2.09
N ASN A 763 -16.93 -6.15 -0.87
CA ASN A 763 -15.94 -6.23 0.23
C ASN A 763 -15.94 -7.57 0.97
N ASN A 764 -16.59 -8.62 0.42
CA ASN A 764 -16.63 -9.93 1.05
C ASN A 764 -15.28 -10.68 0.88
N PRO A 765 -14.57 -11.02 1.95
CA PRO A 765 -13.30 -11.75 1.90
C PRO A 765 -13.39 -13.13 1.23
N ALA A 766 -14.57 -13.75 1.25
CA ALA A 766 -14.77 -15.06 0.61
C ALA A 766 -14.59 -15.01 -0.92
N ILE A 767 -14.70 -13.83 -1.54
CA ILE A 767 -14.51 -13.66 -2.99
C ILE A 767 -13.04 -13.82 -3.37
N ASP A 768 -12.11 -13.43 -2.52
CA ASP A 768 -10.69 -13.58 -2.79
C ASP A 768 -10.33 -15.06 -2.90
N ASN A 769 -10.85 -15.89 -1.99
CA ASN A 769 -10.74 -17.35 -2.06
C ASN A 769 -11.46 -17.93 -3.29
N GLU A 770 -12.64 -17.39 -3.67
CA GLU A 770 -13.36 -17.81 -4.88
C GLU A 770 -12.52 -17.56 -6.15
N VAL A 771 -11.85 -16.41 -6.23
CA VAL A 771 -10.98 -16.07 -7.37
C VAL A 771 -9.79 -17.00 -7.44
N GLU A 772 -9.13 -17.28 -6.32
CA GLU A 772 -7.98 -18.19 -6.27
C GLU A 772 -8.37 -19.62 -6.64
N ASP A 773 -9.56 -20.08 -6.21
CA ASP A 773 -10.12 -21.36 -6.64
C ASP A 773 -10.41 -21.42 -8.15
N ILE A 774 -10.90 -20.31 -8.73
CA ILE A 774 -11.12 -20.19 -10.19
C ILE A 774 -9.79 -20.25 -10.93
N LEU A 775 -8.78 -19.51 -10.46
CA LEU A 775 -7.43 -19.52 -11.02
C LEU A 775 -6.83 -20.93 -11.01
N TYR A 776 -6.90 -21.60 -9.86
CA TYR A 776 -6.41 -22.98 -9.76
C TYR A 776 -7.12 -23.91 -10.73
N LYS A 777 -8.45 -23.90 -10.77
CA LYS A 777 -9.24 -24.77 -11.67
C LYS A 777 -8.92 -24.51 -13.15
N GLY A 778 -8.79 -23.25 -13.55
CA GLY A 778 -8.49 -22.89 -14.91
C GLY A 778 -7.08 -23.32 -15.33
N LEU A 779 -6.09 -22.98 -14.52
CA LEU A 779 -4.67 -23.28 -14.82
C LEU A 779 -4.35 -24.77 -14.70
N HIS A 780 -4.92 -25.46 -13.70
CA HIS A 780 -4.78 -26.90 -13.55
C HIS A 780 -5.49 -27.67 -14.66
N GLY A 781 -6.71 -27.23 -15.03
CA GLY A 781 -7.46 -27.81 -16.17
C GLY A 781 -6.75 -27.66 -17.51
N ALA A 782 -5.97 -26.59 -17.71
CA ALA A 782 -5.14 -26.38 -18.88
C ALA A 782 -3.77 -27.07 -18.81
N GLY A 783 -3.44 -27.78 -17.70
CA GLY A 783 -2.15 -28.45 -17.50
C GLY A 783 -0.96 -27.49 -17.31
N LEU A 784 -1.24 -26.23 -16.94
CA LEU A 784 -0.24 -25.19 -16.71
C LEU A 784 0.26 -25.20 -15.25
N VAL A 785 -0.53 -25.76 -14.35
CA VAL A 785 -0.24 -25.97 -12.94
C VAL A 785 -0.48 -27.45 -12.61
N THR A 786 0.45 -28.09 -11.93
CA THR A 786 0.40 -29.53 -11.57
C THR A 786 0.24 -29.77 -10.08
N GLN A 787 0.06 -28.71 -9.28
CA GLN A 787 -0.21 -28.83 -7.84
C GLN A 787 -1.45 -29.68 -7.55
N GLY A 788 -1.33 -30.56 -6.55
CA GLY A 788 -2.42 -31.48 -6.19
C GLY A 788 -3.54 -30.87 -5.34
N SER A 789 -3.34 -29.66 -4.80
CA SER A 789 -4.34 -28.97 -3.97
C SER A 789 -4.29 -27.45 -4.17
N VAL A 790 -5.42 -26.80 -3.87
CA VAL A 790 -5.54 -25.34 -3.89
C VAL A 790 -4.64 -24.71 -2.85
N GLU A 791 -4.51 -25.33 -1.67
CA GLU A 791 -3.67 -24.83 -0.59
C GLU A 791 -2.19 -24.82 -1.00
N ALA A 792 -1.72 -25.83 -1.73
CA ALA A 792 -0.36 -25.86 -2.24
C ALA A 792 -0.15 -24.80 -3.34
N PHE A 793 -1.16 -24.55 -4.18
CA PHE A 793 -1.13 -23.49 -5.21
C PHE A 793 -1.10 -22.08 -4.61
N LYS A 794 -1.76 -21.87 -3.47
CA LYS A 794 -1.77 -20.61 -2.72
C LYS A 794 -0.48 -20.35 -1.96
N ASN A 795 0.33 -21.38 -1.72
CA ASN A 795 1.56 -21.27 -0.94
C ASN A 795 2.70 -20.67 -1.79
N PRO A 796 3.16 -19.45 -1.50
CA PRO A 796 4.19 -18.78 -2.28
C PRO A 796 5.59 -19.43 -2.17
N ASP A 797 5.80 -20.30 -1.19
CA ASP A 797 7.07 -21.00 -0.98
C ASP A 797 7.20 -22.27 -1.85
N VAL A 798 6.08 -22.79 -2.33
CA VAL A 798 6.02 -24.01 -3.14
C VAL A 798 5.96 -23.68 -4.62
N ARG A 799 7.11 -23.54 -5.28
CA ARG A 799 7.18 -23.20 -6.71
C ARG A 799 7.06 -24.40 -7.66
N ALA A 800 7.48 -25.57 -7.22
CA ALA A 800 7.40 -26.79 -8.04
C ALA A 800 5.93 -27.15 -8.29
N GLY A 801 5.54 -27.30 -9.56
CA GLY A 801 4.15 -27.56 -9.95
C GLY A 801 3.28 -26.31 -10.13
N GLY A 802 3.82 -25.13 -9.90
CA GLY A 802 3.16 -23.82 -10.08
C GLY A 802 2.44 -23.31 -8.83
N SER A 803 2.60 -22.00 -8.52
CA SER A 803 1.97 -21.37 -7.34
C SER A 803 1.78 -19.86 -7.52
N ILE A 804 0.89 -19.28 -6.71
CA ILE A 804 0.75 -17.82 -6.55
C ILE A 804 1.91 -17.34 -5.67
N VAL A 805 2.76 -16.46 -6.22
CA VAL A 805 3.92 -15.89 -5.52
C VAL A 805 3.67 -14.47 -5.03
N SER A 806 2.67 -13.79 -5.59
CA SER A 806 2.23 -12.47 -5.12
C SER A 806 0.77 -12.24 -5.49
N SER A 807 0.07 -11.51 -4.65
CA SER A 807 -1.29 -11.04 -4.93
C SER A 807 -1.45 -9.57 -4.53
N THR A 808 -2.17 -8.81 -5.34
CA THR A 808 -2.48 -7.40 -5.06
C THR A 808 -3.95 -7.16 -5.35
N LYS A 809 -4.63 -6.46 -4.45
CA LYS A 809 -6.03 -6.05 -4.58
C LYS A 809 -6.14 -4.56 -4.37
N VAL A 810 -6.82 -3.88 -5.25
CA VAL A 810 -7.12 -2.43 -5.16
C VAL A 810 -8.61 -2.22 -5.34
N GLY A 811 -9.25 -1.65 -4.33
CA GLY A 811 -10.67 -1.30 -4.39
C GLY A 811 -10.94 -0.13 -5.36
N PRO A 812 -12.16 -0.05 -5.96
CA PRO A 812 -12.49 1.01 -6.92
C PRO A 812 -12.38 2.43 -6.38
N ALA A 813 -12.73 2.64 -5.11
CA ALA A 813 -12.59 3.94 -4.44
C ALA A 813 -11.14 4.37 -4.34
N VAL A 814 -10.24 3.46 -3.94
CA VAL A 814 -8.80 3.73 -3.85
C VAL A 814 -8.21 4.03 -5.22
N ALA A 815 -8.61 3.29 -6.25
CA ALA A 815 -8.17 3.52 -7.62
C ALA A 815 -8.55 4.92 -8.15
N LYS A 816 -9.75 5.40 -7.83
CA LYS A 816 -10.18 6.77 -8.14
C LYS A 816 -9.33 7.80 -7.42
N ASP A 817 -9.07 7.61 -6.12
CA ASP A 817 -8.26 8.52 -5.32
C ASP A 817 -6.82 8.61 -5.84
N ILE A 818 -6.23 7.46 -6.20
CA ILE A 818 -4.90 7.41 -6.83
C ILE A 818 -4.90 8.18 -8.15
N THR A 819 -5.93 8.00 -8.98
CA THR A 819 -6.06 8.69 -10.27
C THR A 819 -6.11 10.21 -10.09
N HIS A 820 -6.94 10.71 -9.19
CA HIS A 820 -7.04 12.14 -8.90
C HIS A 820 -5.77 12.69 -8.27
N GLY A 821 -5.20 11.97 -7.30
CA GLY A 821 -3.93 12.33 -6.68
C GLY A 821 -2.80 12.44 -7.68
N ALA A 822 -2.74 11.54 -8.67
CA ALA A 822 -1.76 11.56 -9.74
C ALA A 822 -1.85 12.84 -10.61
N ILE A 823 -3.05 13.19 -11.04
CA ILE A 823 -3.26 14.40 -11.86
C ILE A 823 -2.90 15.66 -11.06
N ILE A 824 -3.38 15.76 -9.83
CA ILE A 824 -3.12 16.89 -8.94
C ILE A 824 -1.63 17.03 -8.65
N SER A 825 -0.92 15.94 -8.36
CA SER A 825 0.51 15.97 -8.04
C SER A 825 1.36 16.49 -9.20
N VAL A 826 1.05 16.08 -10.45
CA VAL A 826 1.76 16.57 -11.65
C VAL A 826 1.46 18.07 -11.88
N LEU A 827 0.21 18.48 -11.78
CA LEU A 827 -0.16 19.90 -11.93
C LEU A 827 0.47 20.77 -10.83
N PHE A 828 0.46 20.27 -9.59
CA PHE A 828 1.08 20.95 -8.46
C PHE A 828 2.60 21.04 -8.61
N ALA A 829 3.26 19.99 -9.11
CA ALA A 829 4.69 20.01 -9.39
C ALA A 829 5.05 21.06 -10.44
N LEU A 830 4.31 21.11 -11.55
CA LEU A 830 4.52 22.12 -12.60
C LEU A 830 4.29 23.55 -12.06
N ALA A 831 3.26 23.75 -11.26
CA ALA A 831 2.96 25.06 -10.64
C ALA A 831 4.04 25.46 -9.63
N ALA A 832 4.47 24.56 -8.75
CA ALA A 832 5.51 24.81 -7.76
C ALA A 832 6.85 25.17 -8.42
N ILE A 833 7.22 24.45 -9.47
CA ILE A 833 8.43 24.72 -10.25
C ILE A 833 8.30 26.07 -10.99
N PHE A 834 7.14 26.37 -11.58
CA PHE A 834 6.89 27.66 -12.20
C PHE A 834 7.14 28.82 -11.23
N VAL A 835 6.53 28.73 -10.03
CA VAL A 835 6.68 29.75 -8.98
C VAL A 835 8.14 29.83 -8.51
N TYR A 836 8.81 28.70 -8.30
CA TYR A 836 10.21 28.67 -7.91
C TYR A 836 11.11 29.39 -8.92
N ILE A 837 10.97 29.07 -10.21
CA ILE A 837 11.76 29.70 -11.29
C ILE A 837 11.43 31.19 -11.39
N LEU A 838 10.16 31.58 -11.21
CA LEU A 838 9.74 32.97 -11.21
C LEU A 838 10.43 33.79 -10.10
N VAL A 839 10.44 33.27 -8.89
CA VAL A 839 11.09 33.89 -7.72
C VAL A 839 12.61 33.96 -7.91
N ARG A 840 13.19 32.86 -8.41
CA ARG A 840 14.65 32.67 -8.54
C ARG A 840 15.25 33.57 -9.65
N PHE A 841 14.63 33.57 -10.81
CA PHE A 841 15.13 34.33 -11.96
C PHE A 841 14.50 35.73 -12.12
N ARG A 842 13.43 36.00 -11.39
CA ARG A 842 12.67 37.29 -11.45
C ARG A 842 12.25 37.65 -12.87
N ASN A 843 12.07 36.67 -13.73
CA ASN A 843 11.67 36.87 -15.13
C ASN A 843 10.68 35.77 -15.58
N VAL A 844 9.49 36.21 -15.97
CA VAL A 844 8.40 35.34 -16.42
C VAL A 844 8.80 34.50 -17.64
N ALA A 845 9.68 35.04 -18.52
CA ALA A 845 10.08 34.34 -19.74
C ALA A 845 10.78 33.00 -19.44
N PHE A 846 11.63 32.93 -18.41
CA PHE A 846 12.30 31.71 -18.00
C PHE A 846 11.32 30.73 -17.35
N SER A 847 10.37 31.19 -16.57
CA SER A 847 9.33 30.37 -15.95
C SER A 847 8.42 29.74 -17.00
N VAL A 848 7.95 30.52 -17.97
CA VAL A 848 7.12 30.02 -19.07
C VAL A 848 7.91 29.03 -19.92
N GLY A 849 9.16 29.35 -20.29
CA GLY A 849 10.03 28.48 -21.10
C GLY A 849 10.28 27.12 -20.43
N SER A 850 10.58 27.12 -19.13
CA SER A 850 10.79 25.87 -18.38
C SER A 850 9.50 25.05 -18.27
N THR A 851 8.40 25.66 -17.87
CA THR A 851 7.14 24.93 -17.63
C THR A 851 6.56 24.33 -18.90
N VAL A 852 6.61 25.06 -20.02
CA VAL A 852 6.17 24.53 -21.33
C VAL A 852 7.03 23.33 -21.73
N ALA A 853 8.34 23.43 -21.57
CA ALA A 853 9.23 22.32 -21.90
C ALA A 853 9.02 21.09 -20.99
N LEU A 854 8.78 21.29 -19.68
CA LEU A 854 8.47 20.21 -18.74
C LEU A 854 7.15 19.51 -19.08
N ALA A 855 6.12 20.29 -19.44
CA ALA A 855 4.84 19.73 -19.87
C ALA A 855 5.00 18.90 -21.17
N VAL A 856 5.84 19.36 -22.11
CA VAL A 856 6.18 18.61 -23.31
C VAL A 856 6.91 17.31 -22.97
N ASP A 857 7.89 17.35 -22.08
CA ASP A 857 8.63 16.16 -21.66
C ASP A 857 7.70 15.09 -21.05
N ALA A 858 6.83 15.50 -20.13
CA ALA A 858 5.83 14.60 -19.53
C ALA A 858 4.87 14.03 -20.60
N THR A 859 4.38 14.86 -21.52
CA THR A 859 3.48 14.45 -22.61
C THR A 859 4.15 13.43 -23.55
N ILE A 860 5.42 13.61 -23.86
CA ILE A 860 6.17 12.69 -24.71
C ILE A 860 6.34 11.33 -24.00
N VAL A 861 6.71 11.31 -22.72
CA VAL A 861 6.86 10.05 -21.96
C VAL A 861 5.53 9.29 -21.90
N ILE A 862 4.44 9.98 -21.57
CA ILE A 862 3.09 9.39 -21.55
C ILE A 862 2.71 8.85 -22.94
N GLY A 863 3.04 9.61 -23.99
CA GLY A 863 2.77 9.23 -25.37
C GLY A 863 3.53 7.96 -25.80
N PHE A 864 4.79 7.82 -25.41
CA PHE A 864 5.55 6.59 -25.68
C PHE A 864 4.97 5.37 -24.97
N PHE A 865 4.46 5.51 -23.76
CA PHE A 865 3.74 4.44 -23.08
C PHE A 865 2.47 4.07 -23.85
N SER A 866 1.70 5.04 -24.33
CA SER A 866 0.56 4.80 -25.21
C SER A 866 0.93 4.13 -26.55
N LEU A 867 2.08 4.47 -27.12
CA LEU A 867 2.50 3.98 -28.42
C LEU A 867 3.03 2.55 -28.36
N LEU A 868 3.74 2.20 -27.28
CA LEU A 868 4.58 1.00 -27.21
C LEU A 868 4.04 -0.12 -26.31
N TRP A 869 2.97 0.10 -25.54
CA TRP A 869 2.50 -0.85 -24.52
C TRP A 869 2.20 -2.27 -25.06
N ASP A 870 1.88 -2.38 -26.34
CA ASP A 870 1.56 -3.64 -27.03
C ASP A 870 2.70 -4.15 -27.95
N VAL A 871 3.81 -3.42 -28.02
CA VAL A 871 4.92 -3.69 -28.97
C VAL A 871 6.14 -4.25 -28.24
N VAL A 872 6.41 -3.76 -27.02
CA VAL A 872 7.62 -4.15 -26.29
C VAL A 872 7.39 -5.40 -25.43
N PRO A 873 8.44 -6.24 -25.23
CA PRO A 873 8.32 -7.49 -24.50
C PRO A 873 8.32 -7.34 -22.98
N PHE A 874 8.02 -6.16 -22.45
CA PHE A 874 7.92 -5.88 -21.04
C PHE A 874 6.72 -4.97 -20.74
N SER A 875 6.22 -4.99 -19.50
CA SER A 875 5.03 -4.24 -19.12
C SER A 875 5.24 -2.73 -19.19
N LEU A 876 4.38 -2.03 -19.92
CA LEU A 876 4.23 -0.56 -19.90
C LEU A 876 2.85 -0.18 -19.31
N GLU A 877 2.37 -0.95 -18.34
CA GLU A 877 1.18 -0.57 -17.58
C GLU A 877 1.46 0.70 -16.78
N ILE A 878 0.47 1.58 -16.76
CA ILE A 878 0.49 2.77 -15.91
C ILE A 878 0.03 2.35 -14.52
N ASP A 879 0.94 2.42 -13.57
CA ASP A 879 0.76 2.16 -12.15
C ASP A 879 1.21 3.37 -11.32
N GLN A 880 1.21 3.26 -10.01
CA GLN A 880 1.72 4.32 -9.14
C GLN A 880 3.21 4.61 -9.39
N THR A 881 4.01 3.61 -9.76
CA THR A 881 5.45 3.80 -10.00
C THR A 881 5.71 4.65 -11.23
N PHE A 882 4.83 4.56 -12.24
CA PHE A 882 4.87 5.43 -13.41
C PHE A 882 4.65 6.91 -13.07
N ILE A 883 3.73 7.21 -12.12
CA ILE A 883 3.53 8.59 -11.64
C ILE A 883 4.82 9.09 -10.97
N GLY A 884 5.43 8.22 -10.15
CA GLY A 884 6.73 8.50 -9.56
C GLY A 884 7.80 8.81 -10.61
N ALA A 885 7.82 8.07 -11.72
CA ALA A 885 8.72 8.33 -12.84
C ALA A 885 8.47 9.69 -13.51
N ILE A 886 7.21 10.03 -13.82
CA ILE A 886 6.85 11.32 -14.45
C ILE A 886 7.26 12.50 -13.57
N LEU A 887 6.94 12.46 -12.27
CA LEU A 887 7.34 13.52 -11.34
C LEU A 887 8.86 13.62 -11.22
N THR A 888 9.56 12.49 -11.23
CA THR A 888 11.01 12.46 -11.19
C THR A 888 11.63 13.01 -12.49
N VAL A 889 11.04 12.68 -13.65
CA VAL A 889 11.43 13.25 -14.94
C VAL A 889 11.29 14.78 -14.92
N ILE A 890 10.17 15.31 -14.40
CA ILE A 890 9.95 16.74 -14.25
C ILE A 890 11.04 17.36 -13.36
N GLY A 891 11.36 16.72 -12.22
CA GLY A 891 12.38 17.19 -11.29
C GLY A 891 13.80 17.11 -11.82
N TYR A 892 14.11 16.11 -12.63
CA TYR A 892 15.41 15.98 -13.29
C TYR A 892 15.56 16.92 -14.48
N SER A 893 14.54 16.99 -15.33
CA SER A 893 14.58 17.77 -16.57
C SER A 893 14.70 19.28 -16.32
N ILE A 894 14.18 19.78 -15.19
CA ILE A 894 14.33 21.19 -14.81
C ILE A 894 15.79 21.55 -14.51
N ASN A 895 16.61 20.61 -14.07
CA ASN A 895 18.02 20.84 -13.76
C ASN A 895 18.79 21.41 -14.96
N ASP A 896 18.70 20.77 -16.11
CA ASP A 896 19.34 21.23 -17.35
C ASP A 896 18.83 22.61 -17.76
N LYS A 897 17.54 22.87 -17.63
CA LYS A 897 16.90 24.15 -17.98
C LYS A 897 17.40 25.29 -17.09
N VAL A 898 17.50 25.07 -15.78
CA VAL A 898 18.02 26.04 -14.81
C VAL A 898 19.45 26.46 -15.16
N VAL A 899 20.27 25.51 -15.53
CA VAL A 899 21.68 25.77 -15.88
C VAL A 899 21.82 26.58 -17.17
N VAL A 900 21.03 26.22 -18.18
CA VAL A 900 21.00 26.97 -19.44
C VAL A 900 20.53 28.39 -19.17
N PHE A 901 19.47 28.58 -18.38
CA PHE A 901 18.96 29.89 -18.05
C PHE A 901 19.88 30.72 -17.15
N ASP A 902 20.61 30.08 -16.25
CA ASP A 902 21.63 30.78 -15.45
C ASP A 902 22.74 31.33 -16.34
N ARG A 903 23.19 30.56 -17.35
CA ARG A 903 24.17 30.98 -18.34
C ARG A 903 23.64 32.10 -19.23
N ILE A 904 22.36 31.99 -19.68
CA ILE A 904 21.73 33.07 -20.45
C ILE A 904 21.67 34.36 -19.62
N ARG A 905 21.27 34.27 -18.33
CA ARG A 905 21.22 35.42 -17.42
C ARG A 905 22.61 36.03 -17.20
N GLU A 906 23.63 35.19 -17.00
CA GLU A 906 25.03 35.64 -16.90
C GLU A 906 25.47 36.42 -18.16
N ASN A 907 25.21 35.85 -19.36
CA ASN A 907 25.57 36.49 -20.63
C ASN A 907 24.76 37.76 -20.91
N LEU A 908 23.48 37.84 -20.48
CA LEU A 908 22.68 39.06 -20.55
C LEU A 908 23.29 40.23 -19.76
N THR A 909 23.96 39.94 -18.65
CA THR A 909 24.63 40.95 -17.83
C THR A 909 26.02 41.33 -18.39
N LEU A 910 26.76 40.36 -18.94
CA LEU A 910 28.10 40.55 -19.46
C LEU A 910 28.13 41.18 -20.87
N HIS A 911 27.16 40.84 -21.74
CA HIS A 911 27.14 41.20 -23.15
C HIS A 911 25.88 41.98 -23.51
N LYS A 912 25.67 43.14 -22.87
CA LYS A 912 24.47 43.98 -23.04
C LYS A 912 24.22 44.51 -24.48
N LYS A 913 25.25 44.56 -25.35
CA LYS A 913 25.15 45.04 -26.73
C LYS A 913 25.01 43.92 -27.76
N MET A 914 25.02 42.66 -27.36
CA MET A 914 24.92 41.49 -28.27
C MET A 914 23.48 41.29 -28.66
N ASP A 915 23.22 40.92 -29.92
CA ASP A 915 21.87 40.55 -30.36
C ASP A 915 21.34 39.39 -29.49
N LEU A 916 20.06 39.47 -29.14
CA LEU A 916 19.44 38.53 -28.24
C LEU A 916 19.49 37.09 -28.78
N GLN A 917 19.31 36.91 -30.09
CA GLN A 917 19.41 35.58 -30.71
C GLN A 917 20.82 35.02 -30.65
N GLU A 918 21.83 35.85 -30.94
CA GLU A 918 23.24 35.47 -30.86
C GLU A 918 23.64 35.13 -29.42
N LEU A 919 23.18 35.92 -28.44
CA LEU A 919 23.45 35.69 -27.02
C LEU A 919 22.87 34.37 -26.54
N PHE A 920 21.62 34.04 -26.88
CA PHE A 920 21.02 32.73 -26.55
C PHE A 920 21.79 31.58 -27.21
N ASN A 921 22.16 31.73 -28.50
CA ASN A 921 22.93 30.72 -29.22
C ASN A 921 24.30 30.48 -28.58
N LYS A 922 25.01 31.55 -28.21
CA LYS A 922 26.29 31.48 -27.51
C LYS A 922 26.13 30.77 -26.17
N SER A 923 25.12 31.13 -25.37
CA SER A 923 24.87 30.53 -24.06
C SER A 923 24.57 29.00 -24.16
N LEU A 924 23.80 28.58 -25.16
CA LEU A 924 23.52 27.18 -25.43
C LEU A 924 24.79 26.41 -25.81
N ASN A 925 25.65 26.95 -26.68
CA ASN A 925 26.91 26.30 -27.05
C ASN A 925 27.89 26.19 -25.88
N GLU A 926 27.93 27.18 -25.00
CA GLU A 926 28.80 27.18 -23.81
C GLU A 926 28.36 26.14 -22.78
N THR A 927 27.09 25.85 -22.69
CA THR A 927 26.53 24.84 -21.76
C THR A 927 26.44 23.43 -22.36
N LEU A 928 26.55 23.27 -23.68
CA LEU A 928 26.27 22.02 -24.40
C LEU A 928 27.08 20.82 -23.92
N ALA A 929 28.41 20.98 -23.83
CA ALA A 929 29.30 19.89 -23.42
C ALA A 929 28.97 19.39 -22.00
N ARG A 930 28.64 20.31 -21.13
CA ARG A 930 28.21 20.00 -19.77
C ARG A 930 26.88 19.27 -19.73
N THR A 931 25.84 19.80 -20.38
CA THR A 931 24.52 19.21 -20.45
C THR A 931 24.57 17.77 -20.99
N ILE A 932 25.38 17.52 -22.02
CA ILE A 932 25.58 16.16 -22.54
C ILE A 932 26.26 15.27 -21.51
N ASN A 933 27.30 15.74 -20.84
CA ASN A 933 28.02 14.93 -19.83
C ASN A 933 27.14 14.55 -18.64
N THR A 934 26.33 15.49 -18.14
CA THR A 934 25.40 15.23 -17.02
C THR A 934 24.30 14.26 -17.42
N SER A 935 23.69 14.46 -18.56
CA SER A 935 22.65 13.57 -19.08
C SER A 935 23.20 12.17 -19.38
N PHE A 936 24.43 12.09 -19.92
CA PHE A 936 25.05 10.81 -20.25
C PHE A 936 25.42 10.01 -19.00
N SER A 937 25.91 10.63 -17.93
CA SER A 937 26.18 9.96 -16.66
C SER A 937 24.93 9.36 -16.03
N THR A 938 23.82 10.09 -16.06
CA THR A 938 22.52 9.60 -15.56
C THR A 938 21.93 8.53 -16.47
N LEU A 939 22.07 8.67 -17.78
CA LEU A 939 21.59 7.70 -18.76
C LEU A 939 22.28 6.34 -18.61
N ILE A 940 23.60 6.33 -18.36
CA ILE A 940 24.34 5.09 -18.06
C ILE A 940 23.75 4.37 -16.83
N VAL A 941 23.51 5.12 -15.77
CA VAL A 941 22.94 4.59 -14.54
C VAL A 941 21.56 3.99 -14.78
N LEU A 942 20.68 4.73 -15.45
CA LEU A 942 19.32 4.27 -15.78
C LEU A 942 19.32 3.06 -16.73
N LEU A 943 20.27 3.01 -17.66
CA LEU A 943 20.45 1.87 -18.55
C LEU A 943 20.84 0.60 -17.77
N CYS A 944 21.72 0.72 -16.79
CA CYS A 944 22.06 -0.40 -15.91
C CYS A 944 20.85 -0.90 -15.11
N ILE A 945 20.02 0.00 -14.57
CA ILE A 945 18.79 -0.39 -13.88
C ILE A 945 17.81 -1.04 -14.87
N PHE A 946 17.66 -0.51 -16.07
CA PHE A 946 16.79 -1.06 -17.11
C PHE A 946 17.20 -2.49 -17.51
N CYS A 947 18.51 -2.74 -17.68
CA CYS A 947 19.00 -4.04 -18.11
C CYS A 947 19.06 -5.08 -17.00
N PHE A 948 19.42 -4.68 -15.77
CA PHE A 948 19.73 -5.60 -14.66
C PHE A 948 18.78 -5.48 -13.46
N GLY A 949 17.96 -4.44 -13.38
CA GLY A 949 17.13 -4.12 -12.20
C GLY A 949 15.86 -4.97 -12.04
N GLY A 950 15.58 -5.87 -12.97
CA GLY A 950 14.39 -6.73 -12.93
C GLY A 950 13.10 -6.05 -13.45
N GLU A 951 12.03 -6.84 -13.54
CA GLU A 951 10.77 -6.39 -14.16
C GLU A 951 10.09 -5.26 -13.37
N SER A 952 10.12 -5.30 -12.06
CA SER A 952 9.46 -4.29 -11.22
C SER A 952 10.01 -2.87 -11.39
N THR A 953 11.27 -2.73 -11.83
CA THR A 953 11.91 -1.42 -12.06
C THR A 953 12.09 -1.08 -13.54
N ARG A 954 11.79 -2.01 -14.45
CA ARG A 954 12.04 -1.83 -15.88
C ARG A 954 11.19 -0.75 -16.50
N SER A 955 9.88 -0.77 -16.27
CA SER A 955 8.93 0.26 -16.72
C SER A 955 9.31 1.65 -16.22
N PHE A 956 9.59 1.76 -14.91
CA PHE A 956 10.07 2.98 -14.28
C PHE A 956 11.37 3.50 -14.93
N SER A 957 12.36 2.63 -15.10
CA SER A 957 13.64 2.99 -15.70
C SER A 957 13.50 3.41 -17.15
N PHE A 958 12.59 2.78 -17.90
CA PHE A 958 12.28 3.14 -19.28
C PHE A 958 11.67 4.54 -19.38
N ALA A 959 10.70 4.86 -18.52
CA ALA A 959 10.14 6.20 -18.44
C ALA A 959 11.20 7.26 -18.12
N MET A 960 12.09 6.95 -17.18
CA MET A 960 13.20 7.83 -16.82
C MET A 960 14.22 8.01 -17.95
N LEU A 961 14.57 6.93 -18.67
CA LEU A 961 15.46 7.00 -19.84
C LEU A 961 14.90 7.95 -20.91
N LEU A 962 13.62 7.79 -21.25
CA LEU A 962 12.93 8.69 -22.18
C LEU A 962 12.94 10.13 -21.65
N GLY A 963 12.63 10.30 -20.37
CA GLY A 963 12.58 11.61 -19.71
C GLY A 963 13.92 12.32 -19.71
N VAL A 964 15.03 11.64 -19.48
CA VAL A 964 16.39 12.23 -19.55
C VAL A 964 16.75 12.60 -20.98
N ILE A 965 16.48 11.73 -21.97
CA ILE A 965 16.78 11.99 -23.38
C ILE A 965 15.99 13.21 -23.86
N PHE A 966 14.67 13.17 -23.72
CA PHE A 966 13.81 14.26 -24.21
C PHE A 966 13.94 15.52 -23.36
N GLY A 967 14.17 15.41 -22.05
CA GLY A 967 14.43 16.53 -21.16
C GLY A 967 15.69 17.32 -21.54
N THR A 968 16.73 16.62 -21.93
CA THR A 968 17.96 17.25 -22.45
C THR A 968 17.71 17.93 -23.80
N LEU A 969 17.02 17.28 -24.72
CA LEU A 969 16.67 17.87 -26.00
C LEU A 969 15.72 19.07 -25.84
N SER A 970 14.73 18.98 -24.97
CA SER A 970 13.76 20.06 -24.75
C SER A 970 14.37 21.29 -24.09
N SER A 971 15.43 21.12 -23.30
CA SER A 971 16.13 22.26 -22.68
C SER A 971 16.76 23.19 -23.76
N ILE A 972 17.29 22.60 -24.82
CA ILE A 972 17.95 23.31 -25.92
C ILE A 972 16.92 23.76 -26.96
N PHE A 973 16.02 22.86 -27.38
CA PHE A 973 15.17 23.07 -28.55
C PHE A 973 13.76 23.57 -28.24
N MET A 974 13.34 23.59 -26.96
CA MET A 974 12.03 24.10 -26.53
C MET A 974 12.14 25.18 -25.47
N ALA A 975 12.80 24.93 -24.33
CA ALA A 975 12.84 25.87 -23.22
C ALA A 975 13.53 27.18 -23.58
N ALA A 976 14.72 27.12 -24.18
CA ALA A 976 15.47 28.34 -24.60
C ALA A 976 14.76 29.14 -25.70
N PRO A 977 14.24 28.54 -26.80
CA PRO A 977 13.47 29.27 -27.81
C PRO A 977 12.16 29.87 -27.29
N VAL A 978 11.40 29.18 -26.41
CA VAL A 978 10.19 29.75 -25.79
C VAL A 978 10.54 30.96 -24.91
N ALA A 979 11.61 30.85 -24.10
CA ALA A 979 12.10 31.96 -23.29
C ALA A 979 12.56 33.13 -24.15
N TYR A 980 13.26 32.88 -25.27
CA TYR A 980 13.68 33.91 -26.25
C TYR A 980 12.47 34.67 -26.82
N LEU A 981 11.46 33.93 -27.30
CA LEU A 981 10.25 34.57 -27.87
C LEU A 981 9.47 35.39 -26.84
N THR A 982 9.39 34.91 -25.61
CA THR A 982 8.68 35.59 -24.52
C THR A 982 9.44 36.84 -24.07
N LEU A 983 10.77 36.77 -23.98
CA LEU A 983 11.61 37.88 -23.60
C LEU A 983 11.66 38.96 -24.71
N GLY A 984 11.77 38.55 -25.97
CA GLY A 984 11.78 39.46 -27.13
C GLY A 984 10.46 40.22 -27.29
N ARG A 985 9.32 39.59 -27.00
CA ARG A 985 8.01 40.29 -26.95
C ARG A 985 7.96 41.35 -25.87
N LYS A 986 8.51 41.07 -24.69
CA LYS A 986 8.55 42.01 -23.58
C LYS A 986 9.41 43.24 -23.91
N ILE A 987 10.59 43.03 -24.47
CA ILE A 987 11.49 44.13 -24.87
C ILE A 987 10.80 45.04 -25.88
N LYS A 988 10.20 44.48 -26.94
CA LYS A 988 9.46 45.26 -27.94
C LYS A 988 8.27 46.02 -27.36
N HIS A 989 7.57 45.44 -26.39
CA HIS A 989 6.45 46.12 -25.71
C HIS A 989 6.96 47.27 -24.84
N ASP A 990 8.07 47.06 -24.12
CA ASP A 990 8.68 48.11 -23.29
C ASP A 990 9.26 49.27 -24.17
N GLU A 991 9.87 48.95 -25.32
CA GLU A 991 10.31 49.96 -26.33
C GLU A 991 9.15 50.77 -26.92
N ALA A 992 8.08 50.05 -27.35
CA ALA A 992 6.88 50.74 -27.87
C ALA A 992 6.16 51.61 -26.81
N ALA A 993 6.20 51.16 -25.52
CA ALA A 993 5.65 51.99 -24.45
C ALA A 993 6.50 53.24 -24.16
N LEU A 994 7.84 53.15 -24.30
CA LEU A 994 8.76 54.27 -24.18
C LEU A 994 8.58 55.26 -25.35
N GLU A 995 8.48 54.77 -26.60
CA GLU A 995 8.18 55.59 -27.75
C GLU A 995 6.82 56.32 -27.64
N ALA A 996 5.79 55.62 -27.11
CA ALA A 996 4.48 56.24 -26.87
C ALA A 996 4.49 57.31 -25.76
N VAL A 997 5.45 57.27 -24.85
CA VAL A 997 5.66 58.29 -23.81
C VAL A 997 6.45 59.50 -24.37
N GLU A 998 7.41 59.25 -25.28
CA GLU A 998 8.18 60.34 -25.94
C GLU A 998 7.37 61.13 -26.97
N VAL A 999 6.27 60.53 -27.49
CA VAL A 999 5.36 61.20 -28.47
C VAL A 999 4.24 61.98 -27.78
N LYS A 1000 4.08 61.83 -26.45
CA LYS A 1000 3.18 62.70 -25.64
C LYS A 1000 3.95 63.80 -24.95
#